data_9e7a38c305744feb61f04cd1b914b9f8
#
_entry.id   9e7a38c305744feb61f04cd1b914b9f8
#
_cell.length_a   1.000
_cell.length_b   1.000
_cell.length_c   1.000
_cell.angle_alpha   90.00
_cell.angle_beta   90.00
_cell.angle_gamma   90.00
#
_symmetry.space_group_name_H-M   'P 1'
#
loop_
_entity.id
_entity.type
_entity.pdbx_description
1 polymer ?
#
loop_
_entity_poly.entity_id
_entity_poly.type
_entity_poly.pdbx_seq_one_letter_code
_entity_poly.pdbx_strand_id
1 'polypeptide(L)'
;KETFFLPFNLGSLDGGAGNPPASDDSQYATGYLWQRLFQPDAWLKVLGRFLHLQKSVKEDADGKRVTKETLIFPRYHQWEVVNKLIETTRAEGPGKRYLIQHSAGSGKSNSIAWTAHQLASMYSADGQRLFNSVIVITDRTVLDKQLQDTIYQFEHAQGVVKCITRDIGSQSKSEQLAEALAEQTRIIIVTIQTFPALFDALDKYPKLASGRYAVIADEAHSSQTGSSASKLKQILGSDALGSTGQEPEEISAEDVLDAAVQARQPNERISYYAFTATPKAKTLELFGRVPDPKLPPSASNKPEAFHLYSMRQAIEEGFILDVLQNYTTYSTAWKIAHPDGEDDEVDSKKARMKLARWVRLHPYNIDKKVEVIVEHFRANIRHLLGGQAKAMVVTSSRQEAVRYQLAVQAYVKQMGYGDVHPLVAFSGSVLPDGVIPEEVTESSSLLNPGLNGRDLAEAFDTQDFNVMIAANKYQTGFDQPKLCAMYVDKKLQGVDCVQTLSRLNRTFGDSKPTFILDFFNDAQDILDAFLPYYTKAELTDVTDPQLIYDLQKKLDAEGIYHWEEVTAFALAFFDPKAAASKLSYYCAPAKERFSKRYKLAQESRQHALEFKRAAEQNGDSAGLKKAEAAVKEAGEQVDQLDLFKKNLQSFVRLYEFLSQIIPYEDRELEQLCVYAKHLYPLLRIDRLDQEDVDVGELQLTHYRLTKRAEQQLRLSEEGGDYGLDPATGLGSGKPHDPEKKRLSEIIEALNDIFGAEVSDEDQLQFLTGIANRISRQEDVMAQVNNHSVEQVMHGLFPKRVLDTVLDAMTDNEKMSLEVLDNETKSRAFALVILKMLTQQAGLDQGNSGAAV
;
A
#
# COMPACT_ATOMS: atom_id res chain seq x y z
N LYS A 1 4.95 -20.04 -39.33
CA LYS A 1 5.43 -20.28 -37.94
C LYS A 1 6.29 -19.09 -37.56
N GLU A 2 5.89 -18.35 -36.54
CA GLU A 2 6.69 -17.25 -36.02
C GLU A 2 7.77 -17.80 -35.11
N THR A 3 8.99 -17.28 -35.21
CA THR A 3 10.11 -17.60 -34.32
C THR A 3 10.31 -16.44 -33.36
N PHE A 4 10.28 -16.74 -32.05
CA PHE A 4 10.54 -15.77 -31.01
C PHE A 4 11.93 -15.99 -30.42
N PHE A 5 12.69 -14.91 -30.29
CA PHE A 5 13.96 -14.91 -29.59
C PHE A 5 13.72 -14.46 -28.14
N LEU A 6 14.05 -15.32 -27.18
CA LEU A 6 13.95 -15.00 -25.78
C LEU A 6 15.32 -14.54 -25.27
N PRO A 7 15.44 -13.33 -24.70
CA PRO A 7 16.65 -12.93 -23.98
C PRO A 7 16.95 -13.94 -22.86
N PHE A 8 18.20 -14.39 -22.79
CA PHE A 8 18.65 -15.35 -21.79
C PHE A 8 19.96 -14.84 -21.18
N ASN A 9 19.86 -13.71 -20.44
CA ASN A 9 20.98 -12.93 -19.92
C ASN A 9 21.00 -12.97 -18.38
N LEU A 10 22.22 -12.85 -17.83
CA LEU A 10 22.43 -12.75 -16.38
C LEU A 10 21.88 -11.42 -15.80
N GLY A 11 21.88 -10.37 -16.64
CA GLY A 11 21.74 -8.99 -16.20
C GLY A 11 23.11 -8.32 -16.02
N SER A 12 23.17 -7.01 -16.17
CA SER A 12 24.38 -6.22 -15.95
C SER A 12 24.62 -5.96 -14.46
N LEU A 13 25.83 -5.57 -14.09
CA LEU A 13 26.19 -5.30 -12.68
C LEU A 13 25.41 -4.12 -12.08
N ASP A 14 24.95 -3.20 -12.93
CA ASP A 14 24.13 -2.04 -12.55
C ASP A 14 22.62 -2.30 -12.62
N GLY A 15 22.20 -3.57 -12.72
CA GLY A 15 20.81 -3.99 -12.71
C GLY A 15 20.07 -3.86 -14.05
N GLY A 16 20.77 -3.58 -15.15
CA GLY A 16 20.22 -3.53 -16.51
C GLY A 16 20.27 -4.86 -17.25
N ALA A 17 19.93 -4.84 -18.55
CA ALA A 17 20.02 -5.99 -19.44
C ALA A 17 21.48 -6.34 -19.81
N GLY A 18 21.65 -7.50 -20.43
CA GLY A 18 22.96 -7.98 -20.91
C GLY A 18 23.64 -8.92 -19.92
N ASN A 19 24.96 -8.96 -19.98
CA ASN A 19 25.79 -9.83 -19.15
C ASN A 19 26.95 -9.04 -18.56
N PRO A 20 27.43 -9.38 -17.34
CA PRO A 20 28.65 -8.80 -16.82
C PRO A 20 29.84 -9.04 -17.77
N PRO A 21 30.84 -8.16 -17.79
CA PRO A 21 32.07 -8.43 -18.51
C PRO A 21 32.71 -9.72 -18.00
N ALA A 22 33.40 -10.42 -18.88
CA ALA A 22 34.12 -11.64 -18.50
C ALA A 22 35.15 -11.33 -17.38
N SER A 23 35.34 -12.29 -16.47
CA SER A 23 36.25 -12.13 -15.33
C SER A 23 37.72 -12.03 -15.75
N ASP A 24 38.06 -12.56 -16.91
CA ASP A 24 39.38 -12.45 -17.54
C ASP A 24 39.25 -12.49 -19.08
N ASP A 25 40.32 -12.10 -19.78
CA ASP A 25 40.36 -12.03 -21.25
C ASP A 25 40.28 -13.39 -21.95
N SER A 26 40.37 -14.51 -21.23
CA SER A 26 40.20 -15.86 -21.77
C SER A 26 38.76 -16.38 -21.75
N GLN A 27 37.84 -15.63 -21.13
CA GLN A 27 36.45 -16.00 -20.97
C GLN A 27 35.51 -15.08 -21.79
N TYR A 28 34.29 -15.53 -21.97
CA TYR A 28 33.25 -14.79 -22.66
C TYR A 28 32.13 -14.40 -21.67
N ALA A 29 31.58 -13.21 -21.84
CA ALA A 29 30.43 -12.75 -21.05
C ALA A 29 29.22 -13.71 -21.10
N THR A 30 29.16 -14.56 -22.15
CA THR A 30 28.14 -15.61 -22.31
C THR A 30 28.63 -17.01 -21.91
N GLY A 31 29.78 -17.11 -21.26
CA GLY A 31 30.40 -18.38 -20.86
C GLY A 31 29.51 -19.30 -20.03
N TYR A 32 28.63 -18.72 -19.20
CA TYR A 32 27.65 -19.47 -18.38
C TYR A 32 26.71 -20.38 -19.19
N LEU A 33 26.51 -20.09 -20.50
CA LEU A 33 25.65 -20.94 -21.32
C LEU A 33 26.21 -22.36 -21.44
N TRP A 34 27.52 -22.49 -21.76
CA TRP A 34 28.14 -23.83 -21.86
C TRP A 34 28.74 -24.33 -20.55
N GLN A 35 29.10 -23.44 -19.65
CA GLN A 35 29.64 -23.82 -18.33
C GLN A 35 28.57 -24.28 -17.34
N ARG A 36 27.33 -23.79 -17.46
CA ARG A 36 26.22 -24.08 -16.53
C ARG A 36 24.99 -24.67 -17.22
N LEU A 37 24.41 -23.97 -18.23
CA LEU A 37 23.11 -24.33 -18.80
C LEU A 37 23.20 -25.57 -19.68
N PHE A 38 24.19 -25.64 -20.61
CA PHE A 38 24.35 -26.74 -21.56
C PHE A 38 25.13 -27.92 -20.99
N GLN A 39 25.42 -27.94 -19.68
CA GLN A 39 25.91 -29.15 -19.03
C GLN A 39 24.81 -30.23 -19.07
N PRO A 40 25.14 -31.50 -19.30
CA PRO A 40 24.17 -32.57 -19.51
C PRO A 40 23.08 -32.64 -18.44
N ASP A 41 23.46 -32.61 -17.16
CA ASP A 41 22.50 -32.67 -16.05
C ASP A 41 21.60 -31.45 -15.98
N ALA A 42 22.15 -30.24 -16.21
CA ALA A 42 21.39 -28.99 -16.22
C ALA A 42 20.40 -28.97 -17.39
N TRP A 43 20.84 -29.43 -18.56
CA TRP A 43 19.98 -29.47 -19.74
C TRP A 43 18.85 -30.50 -19.60
N LEU A 44 19.16 -31.70 -19.09
CA LEU A 44 18.15 -32.72 -18.77
C LEU A 44 17.16 -32.21 -17.73
N LYS A 45 17.62 -31.40 -16.76
CA LYS A 45 16.76 -30.75 -15.77
C LYS A 45 15.85 -29.70 -16.42
N VAL A 46 16.33 -28.95 -17.41
CA VAL A 46 15.49 -28.01 -18.20
C VAL A 46 14.38 -28.79 -18.91
N LEU A 47 14.75 -29.85 -19.63
CA LEU A 47 13.78 -30.67 -20.39
C LEU A 47 12.76 -31.39 -19.48
N GLY A 48 13.20 -31.92 -18.35
CA GLY A 48 12.37 -32.73 -17.46
C GLY A 48 11.63 -32.00 -16.35
N ARG A 49 12.04 -30.77 -16.02
CA ARG A 49 11.52 -30.04 -14.84
C ARG A 49 11.00 -28.64 -15.14
N PHE A 50 11.43 -28.01 -16.23
CA PHE A 50 11.04 -26.65 -16.58
C PHE A 50 10.15 -26.58 -17.81
N LEU A 51 10.46 -27.37 -18.84
CA LEU A 51 9.70 -27.34 -20.09
C LEU A 51 8.31 -27.92 -19.89
N HIS A 52 7.28 -27.14 -20.23
CA HIS A 52 5.91 -27.66 -20.20
C HIS A 52 5.02 -27.06 -21.28
N LEU A 53 3.94 -27.72 -21.59
CA LEU A 53 2.95 -27.33 -22.58
C LEU A 53 1.76 -26.69 -21.90
N GLN A 54 1.69 -25.36 -21.97
CA GLN A 54 0.57 -24.60 -21.45
C GLN A 54 -0.61 -24.67 -22.42
N LYS A 55 -1.78 -25.09 -21.92
CA LYS A 55 -3.04 -25.10 -22.67
C LYS A 55 -3.95 -23.98 -22.16
N SER A 56 -4.35 -23.09 -23.04
CA SER A 56 -5.34 -22.05 -22.74
C SER A 56 -6.53 -22.16 -23.72
N VAL A 57 -7.73 -22.15 -23.18
CA VAL A 57 -8.96 -22.12 -23.99
C VAL A 57 -9.34 -20.64 -24.15
N LYS A 58 -9.42 -20.17 -25.39
CA LYS A 58 -9.86 -18.81 -25.73
C LYS A 58 -11.05 -18.89 -26.68
N GLU A 59 -11.96 -17.97 -26.57
CA GLU A 59 -13.01 -17.76 -27.59
C GLU A 59 -12.41 -16.94 -28.72
N ASP A 60 -12.59 -17.41 -29.98
CA ASP A 60 -12.24 -16.62 -31.16
C ASP A 60 -13.30 -15.52 -31.44
N ALA A 61 -13.09 -14.75 -32.51
CA ALA A 61 -13.98 -13.67 -32.90
C ALA A 61 -15.42 -14.13 -33.21
N ASP A 62 -15.61 -15.43 -33.49
CA ASP A 62 -16.89 -16.04 -33.81
C ASP A 62 -17.54 -16.76 -32.61
N GLY A 63 -16.97 -16.57 -31.38
CA GLY A 63 -17.46 -17.18 -30.14
C GLY A 63 -17.14 -18.70 -30.02
N LYS A 64 -16.28 -19.24 -30.89
CA LYS A 64 -15.86 -20.63 -30.86
C LYS A 64 -14.66 -20.82 -29.93
N ARG A 65 -14.76 -21.79 -29.02
CA ARG A 65 -13.67 -22.16 -28.13
C ARG A 65 -12.50 -22.78 -28.89
N VAL A 66 -11.36 -22.09 -28.88
CA VAL A 66 -10.12 -22.59 -29.51
C VAL A 66 -9.10 -22.83 -28.39
N THR A 67 -8.55 -24.05 -28.37
CA THR A 67 -7.46 -24.37 -27.45
C THR A 67 -6.13 -23.93 -28.08
N LYS A 68 -5.48 -22.96 -27.42
CA LYS A 68 -4.12 -22.53 -27.79
C LYS A 68 -3.13 -23.31 -26.93
N GLU A 69 -2.19 -23.98 -27.57
CA GLU A 69 -1.06 -24.65 -26.91
C GLU A 69 0.20 -23.81 -27.08
N THR A 70 0.87 -23.52 -25.97
CA THR A 70 2.13 -22.74 -25.95
C THR A 70 3.18 -23.51 -25.16
N LEU A 71 4.32 -23.81 -25.79
CA LEU A 71 5.44 -24.42 -25.11
C LEU A 71 6.16 -23.37 -24.29
N ILE A 72 6.16 -23.52 -22.98
CA ILE A 72 6.82 -22.62 -22.04
C ILE A 72 8.25 -23.10 -21.78
N PHE A 73 9.19 -22.22 -22.08
CA PHE A 73 10.60 -22.35 -21.78
C PHE A 73 10.99 -21.30 -20.72
N PRO A 74 11.78 -21.66 -19.67
CA PRO A 74 12.15 -20.70 -18.65
C PRO A 74 13.07 -19.61 -19.22
N ARG A 75 12.90 -18.38 -18.79
CA ARG A 75 13.90 -17.33 -19.00
C ARG A 75 15.05 -17.50 -18.02
N TYR A 76 16.17 -16.84 -18.24
CA TYR A 76 17.36 -17.00 -17.41
C TYR A 76 17.07 -16.76 -15.92
N HIS A 77 16.47 -15.63 -15.56
CA HIS A 77 16.16 -15.29 -14.18
C HIS A 77 15.23 -16.31 -13.49
N GLN A 78 14.29 -16.92 -14.26
CA GLN A 78 13.39 -17.96 -13.75
C GLN A 78 14.14 -19.27 -13.51
N TRP A 79 14.96 -19.66 -14.48
CA TRP A 79 15.80 -20.85 -14.39
C TRP A 79 16.81 -20.71 -13.22
N GLU A 80 17.46 -19.55 -13.11
CA GLU A 80 18.47 -19.29 -12.10
C GLU A 80 17.86 -19.27 -10.70
N VAL A 81 16.78 -18.50 -10.47
CA VAL A 81 16.15 -18.40 -9.13
C VAL A 81 15.67 -19.75 -8.63
N VAL A 82 15.02 -20.55 -9.48
CA VAL A 82 14.52 -21.87 -9.06
C VAL A 82 15.68 -22.79 -8.69
N ASN A 83 16.74 -22.86 -9.53
CA ASN A 83 17.91 -23.68 -9.22
C ASN A 83 18.61 -23.23 -7.94
N LYS A 84 18.84 -21.93 -7.79
CA LYS A 84 19.49 -21.34 -6.60
C LYS A 84 18.69 -21.63 -5.33
N LEU A 85 17.34 -21.50 -5.37
CA LEU A 85 16.47 -21.84 -4.24
C LEU A 85 16.56 -23.32 -3.87
N ILE A 86 16.48 -24.22 -4.87
CA ILE A 86 16.51 -25.67 -4.65
C ILE A 86 17.86 -26.11 -4.07
N GLU A 87 18.97 -25.61 -4.62
CA GLU A 87 20.34 -25.92 -4.17
C GLU A 87 20.60 -25.41 -2.75
N THR A 88 20.23 -24.14 -2.50
CA THR A 88 20.41 -23.51 -1.17
C THR A 88 19.52 -24.18 -0.12
N THR A 89 18.25 -24.43 -0.45
CA THR A 89 17.34 -25.14 0.47
C THR A 89 17.85 -26.54 0.82
N ARG A 90 18.44 -27.27 -0.14
CA ARG A 90 19.02 -28.58 0.12
C ARG A 90 20.23 -28.49 1.05
N ALA A 91 21.05 -27.47 0.89
CA ALA A 91 22.25 -27.27 1.70
C ALA A 91 21.93 -26.81 3.13
N GLU A 92 20.97 -25.88 3.28
CA GLU A 92 20.64 -25.25 4.56
C GLU A 92 19.58 -26.00 5.38
N GLY A 93 18.80 -26.85 4.73
CA GLY A 93 17.64 -27.54 5.36
C GLY A 93 16.40 -26.64 5.52
N PRO A 94 15.36 -27.17 6.22
CA PRO A 94 14.15 -26.42 6.54
C PRO A 94 14.40 -25.26 7.52
N GLY A 95 13.42 -24.36 7.68
CA GLY A 95 13.45 -23.28 8.65
C GLY A 95 14.09 -21.98 8.17
N LYS A 96 14.34 -21.84 6.87
CA LYS A 96 15.01 -20.66 6.29
C LYS A 96 14.02 -19.76 5.54
N ARG A 97 14.44 -18.49 5.36
CA ARG A 97 13.67 -17.46 4.68
C ARG A 97 14.39 -16.98 3.42
N TYR A 98 13.62 -16.74 2.35
CA TYR A 98 14.13 -16.33 1.05
C TYR A 98 13.23 -15.26 0.47
N LEU A 99 13.79 -14.11 0.12
CA LEU A 99 13.10 -13.02 -0.56
C LEU A 99 13.49 -13.01 -2.04
N ILE A 100 12.52 -13.09 -2.92
CA ILE A 100 12.69 -13.04 -4.36
C ILE A 100 12.07 -11.75 -4.88
N GLN A 101 12.91 -10.79 -5.26
CA GLN A 101 12.48 -9.53 -5.86
C GLN A 101 12.51 -9.66 -7.39
N HIS A 102 11.36 -9.90 -7.98
CA HIS A 102 11.18 -9.94 -9.43
C HIS A 102 10.12 -8.93 -9.87
N SER A 103 10.41 -8.13 -10.89
CA SER A 103 9.52 -7.06 -11.36
C SER A 103 8.10 -7.54 -11.65
N ALA A 104 7.12 -6.63 -11.57
CA ALA A 104 5.76 -6.92 -11.96
C ALA A 104 5.71 -7.31 -13.44
N GLY A 105 5.03 -8.43 -13.76
CA GLY A 105 4.98 -8.93 -15.13
C GLY A 105 6.13 -9.82 -15.56
N SER A 106 7.11 -10.08 -14.72
CA SER A 106 8.28 -10.94 -15.01
C SER A 106 7.99 -12.45 -15.06
N GLY A 107 6.73 -12.87 -14.97
CA GLY A 107 6.37 -14.28 -14.98
C GLY A 107 6.62 -15.00 -13.66
N LYS A 108 6.47 -14.32 -12.52
CA LYS A 108 6.60 -14.89 -11.16
C LYS A 108 5.78 -16.16 -10.96
N SER A 109 4.55 -16.23 -11.50
CA SER A 109 3.67 -17.40 -11.36
C SER A 109 4.33 -18.70 -11.85
N ASN A 110 5.07 -18.67 -12.98
CA ASN A 110 5.83 -19.81 -13.46
C ASN A 110 6.98 -20.16 -12.50
N SER A 111 7.73 -19.16 -12.01
CA SER A 111 8.81 -19.38 -11.03
C SER A 111 8.29 -20.01 -9.74
N ILE A 112 7.12 -19.57 -9.25
CA ILE A 112 6.43 -20.13 -8.08
C ILE A 112 6.03 -21.59 -8.37
N ALA A 113 5.41 -21.88 -9.52
CA ALA A 113 4.99 -23.23 -9.88
C ALA A 113 6.18 -24.19 -9.98
N TRP A 114 7.27 -23.82 -10.68
CA TRP A 114 8.50 -24.62 -10.73
C TRP A 114 9.11 -24.83 -9.36
N THR A 115 9.15 -23.79 -8.51
CA THR A 115 9.67 -23.89 -7.14
C THR A 115 8.81 -24.85 -6.31
N ALA A 116 7.48 -24.71 -6.35
CA ALA A 116 6.55 -25.55 -5.59
C ALA A 116 6.71 -27.05 -5.96
N HIS A 117 6.72 -27.39 -7.24
CA HIS A 117 6.84 -28.76 -7.70
C HIS A 117 8.23 -29.37 -7.37
N GLN A 118 9.31 -28.58 -7.48
CA GLN A 118 10.65 -29.07 -7.16
C GLN A 118 10.86 -29.21 -5.65
N LEU A 119 10.34 -28.30 -4.81
CA LEU A 119 10.36 -28.46 -3.36
C LEU A 119 9.52 -29.67 -2.90
N ALA A 120 8.32 -29.87 -3.48
CA ALA A 120 7.43 -30.98 -3.16
C ALA A 120 8.05 -32.36 -3.49
N SER A 121 9.00 -32.39 -4.41
CA SER A 121 9.72 -33.62 -4.83
C SER A 121 11.16 -33.68 -4.31
N MET A 122 11.52 -32.86 -3.32
CA MET A 122 12.89 -32.80 -2.77
C MET A 122 13.07 -33.84 -1.67
N TYR A 123 14.20 -34.55 -1.74
CA TYR A 123 14.63 -35.54 -0.75
C TYR A 123 15.97 -35.10 -0.12
N SER A 124 16.12 -35.40 1.16
CA SER A 124 17.39 -35.31 1.88
C SER A 124 18.34 -36.43 1.47
N ALA A 125 19.60 -36.38 1.90
CA ALA A 125 20.59 -37.43 1.63
C ALA A 125 20.17 -38.80 2.17
N ASP A 126 19.35 -38.85 3.23
CA ASP A 126 18.85 -40.09 3.87
C ASP A 126 17.64 -40.66 3.16
N GLY A 127 17.26 -40.14 1.99
CA GLY A 127 16.12 -40.61 1.20
C GLY A 127 14.75 -40.20 1.76
N GLN A 128 14.68 -39.36 2.79
CA GLN A 128 13.43 -38.81 3.33
C GLN A 128 13.05 -37.51 2.61
N ARG A 129 11.75 -37.25 2.48
CA ARG A 129 11.30 -35.97 1.95
C ARG A 129 11.74 -34.84 2.82
N LEU A 130 12.24 -33.77 2.21
CA LEU A 130 12.67 -32.57 2.94
C LEU A 130 11.48 -31.84 3.53
N PHE A 131 10.36 -31.75 2.78
CA PHE A 131 9.09 -31.16 3.20
C PHE A 131 7.94 -32.17 3.10
N ASN A 132 7.06 -32.17 4.11
CA ASN A 132 5.84 -32.97 4.10
C ASN A 132 4.83 -32.41 3.10
N SER A 133 4.66 -31.10 3.10
CA SER A 133 3.81 -30.38 2.15
C SER A 133 4.42 -29.02 1.81
N VAL A 134 4.12 -28.54 0.60
CA VAL A 134 4.39 -27.20 0.10
C VAL A 134 3.08 -26.43 0.07
N ILE A 135 3.01 -25.31 0.76
CA ILE A 135 1.80 -24.49 0.88
C ILE A 135 2.01 -23.24 0.04
N VAL A 136 1.16 -23.01 -0.95
CA VAL A 136 1.20 -21.80 -1.79
C VAL A 136 0.07 -20.89 -1.36
N ILE A 137 0.45 -19.69 -0.94
CA ILE A 137 -0.48 -18.65 -0.50
C ILE A 137 -0.73 -17.70 -1.65
N THR A 138 -2.01 -17.44 -1.90
CA THR A 138 -2.48 -16.54 -2.95
C THR A 138 -3.31 -15.41 -2.33
N ASP A 139 -3.31 -14.21 -2.92
CA ASP A 139 -3.92 -13.02 -2.31
C ASP A 139 -5.46 -13.06 -2.37
N ARG A 140 -6.06 -13.37 -3.53
CA ARG A 140 -7.52 -13.30 -3.72
C ARG A 140 -8.05 -14.44 -4.58
N THR A 141 -9.31 -14.86 -4.29
CA THR A 141 -9.97 -15.97 -4.96
C THR A 141 -10.12 -15.84 -6.47
N VAL A 142 -10.18 -14.65 -7.03
CA VAL A 142 -10.38 -14.41 -8.48
C VAL A 142 -9.04 -14.37 -9.24
N LEU A 143 -7.99 -13.80 -8.61
CA LEU A 143 -6.63 -13.73 -9.19
C LEU A 143 -5.88 -15.05 -9.06
N ASP A 144 -6.30 -15.87 -8.10
CA ASP A 144 -5.73 -17.17 -7.78
C ASP A 144 -5.92 -18.18 -8.89
N LYS A 145 -6.95 -18.04 -9.73
CA LYS A 145 -7.23 -18.98 -10.81
C LYS A 145 -6.05 -19.11 -11.77
N GLN A 146 -5.40 -17.99 -12.12
CA GLN A 146 -4.25 -18.01 -13.02
C GLN A 146 -3.03 -18.72 -12.40
N LEU A 147 -2.69 -18.44 -11.14
CA LEU A 147 -1.61 -19.13 -10.45
C LEU A 147 -1.96 -20.59 -10.17
N GLN A 148 -3.21 -20.87 -9.76
CA GLN A 148 -3.72 -22.23 -9.59
C GLN A 148 -3.64 -23.01 -10.88
N ASP A 149 -4.18 -22.48 -11.99
CA ASP A 149 -4.15 -23.12 -13.31
C ASP A 149 -2.70 -23.38 -13.75
N THR A 150 -1.78 -22.44 -13.48
CA THR A 150 -0.36 -22.62 -13.76
C THR A 150 0.21 -23.80 -12.95
N ILE A 151 -0.04 -23.87 -11.64
CA ILE A 151 0.45 -24.96 -10.79
C ILE A 151 -0.15 -26.31 -11.20
N TYR A 152 -1.46 -26.36 -11.51
CA TYR A 152 -2.12 -27.57 -11.98
C TYR A 152 -1.60 -28.06 -13.33
N GLN A 153 -1.26 -27.15 -14.24
CA GLN A 153 -0.72 -27.53 -15.56
C GLN A 153 0.65 -28.23 -15.49
N PHE A 154 1.37 -28.02 -14.38
CA PHE A 154 2.61 -28.77 -14.08
C PHE A 154 2.37 -30.11 -13.39
N GLU A 155 1.12 -30.45 -13.08
CA GLU A 155 0.81 -31.71 -12.42
C GLU A 155 0.94 -32.86 -13.38
N HIS A 156 1.96 -33.71 -13.19
CA HIS A 156 2.18 -34.92 -13.99
C HIS A 156 1.47 -36.18 -13.44
N ALA A 157 0.95 -36.09 -12.20
CA ALA A 157 0.23 -37.16 -11.54
C ALA A 157 -0.96 -36.60 -10.77
N GLN A 158 -2.15 -37.16 -10.92
CA GLN A 158 -3.37 -36.72 -10.23
C GLN A 158 -3.23 -36.82 -8.73
N GLY A 159 -3.73 -35.79 -8.01
CA GLY A 159 -3.74 -35.73 -6.53
C GLY A 159 -2.48 -35.17 -5.88
N VAL A 160 -1.57 -34.61 -6.66
CA VAL A 160 -0.37 -33.92 -6.13
C VAL A 160 -0.73 -32.54 -5.59
N VAL A 161 -1.71 -31.87 -6.21
CA VAL A 161 -2.15 -30.51 -5.90
C VAL A 161 -3.57 -30.54 -5.35
N LYS A 162 -3.83 -29.88 -4.21
CA LYS A 162 -5.16 -29.68 -3.63
C LYS A 162 -5.37 -28.18 -3.40
N CYS A 163 -6.47 -27.63 -3.93
CA CYS A 163 -6.83 -26.23 -3.76
C CYS A 163 -7.96 -26.09 -2.73
N ILE A 164 -7.78 -25.19 -1.76
CA ILE A 164 -8.72 -24.95 -0.68
C ILE A 164 -9.18 -23.48 -0.75
N THR A 165 -10.24 -23.24 -1.49
CA THR A 165 -10.75 -21.87 -1.73
C THR A 165 -12.20 -21.67 -1.28
N ARG A 166 -12.98 -22.75 -1.13
CA ARG A 166 -14.41 -22.70 -0.78
C ARG A 166 -14.74 -23.75 0.28
N ASP A 167 -15.77 -23.49 1.09
CA ASP A 167 -16.34 -24.53 1.93
C ASP A 167 -17.04 -25.58 1.07
N ILE A 168 -16.85 -26.86 1.39
CA ILE A 168 -17.44 -27.99 0.67
C ILE A 168 -18.43 -28.70 1.59
N GLY A 169 -19.72 -28.57 1.30
CA GLY A 169 -20.78 -29.14 2.17
C GLY A 169 -20.74 -28.54 3.57
N SER A 170 -20.53 -29.38 4.59
CA SER A 170 -20.40 -28.95 5.98
C SER A 170 -18.95 -28.72 6.45
N GLN A 171 -17.95 -28.99 5.58
CA GLN A 171 -16.53 -28.81 5.93
C GLN A 171 -16.06 -27.38 5.71
N SER A 172 -15.54 -26.79 6.77
CA SER A 172 -14.87 -25.48 6.72
C SER A 172 -13.52 -25.59 5.99
N LYS A 173 -13.02 -24.47 5.48
CA LYS A 173 -11.67 -24.39 4.85
C LYS A 173 -10.56 -24.86 5.81
N SER A 174 -10.71 -24.57 7.11
CA SER A 174 -9.76 -25.00 8.15
C SER A 174 -9.71 -26.51 8.30
N GLU A 175 -10.86 -27.18 8.25
CA GLU A 175 -10.94 -28.64 8.30
C GLU A 175 -10.37 -29.30 7.05
N GLN A 176 -10.67 -28.74 5.86
CA GLN A 176 -10.09 -29.21 4.59
C GLN A 176 -8.56 -29.07 4.58
N LEU A 177 -8.03 -27.97 5.15
CA LEU A 177 -6.58 -27.79 5.27
C LEU A 177 -5.95 -28.79 6.24
N ALA A 178 -6.56 -28.99 7.39
CA ALA A 178 -6.08 -29.99 8.36
C ALA A 178 -6.07 -31.41 7.77
N GLU A 179 -7.11 -31.77 7.02
CA GLU A 179 -7.19 -33.06 6.33
C GLU A 179 -6.10 -33.20 5.26
N ALA A 180 -5.93 -32.17 4.38
CA ALA A 180 -4.90 -32.18 3.35
C ALA A 180 -3.47 -32.31 3.94
N LEU A 181 -3.21 -31.69 5.08
CA LEU A 181 -1.94 -31.80 5.80
C LEU A 181 -1.76 -33.19 6.41
N ALA A 182 -2.83 -33.77 6.98
CA ALA A 182 -2.81 -35.13 7.54
C ALA A 182 -2.58 -36.20 6.45
N GLU A 183 -3.13 -36.01 5.26
CA GLU A 183 -2.92 -36.84 4.06
C GLU A 183 -1.54 -36.62 3.44
N GLN A 184 -0.76 -35.65 3.92
CA GLN A 184 0.52 -35.24 3.35
C GLN A 184 0.43 -34.87 1.87
N THR A 185 -0.66 -34.18 1.47
CA THR A 185 -0.80 -33.63 0.12
C THR A 185 0.44 -32.80 -0.22
N ARG A 186 1.02 -33.03 -1.38
CA ARG A 186 2.35 -32.49 -1.72
C ARG A 186 2.33 -31.00 -1.90
N ILE A 187 1.32 -30.46 -2.60
CA ILE A 187 1.14 -29.02 -2.83
C ILE A 187 -0.29 -28.66 -2.43
N ILE A 188 -0.41 -27.68 -1.53
CA ILE A 188 -1.69 -27.20 -1.05
C ILE A 188 -1.76 -25.71 -1.40
N ILE A 189 -2.76 -25.30 -2.16
CA ILE A 189 -2.99 -23.90 -2.51
C ILE A 189 -4.09 -23.36 -1.59
N VAL A 190 -3.79 -22.29 -0.90
CA VAL A 190 -4.72 -21.64 0.04
C VAL A 190 -4.80 -20.14 -0.24
N THR A 191 -5.97 -19.56 0.04
CA THR A 191 -6.05 -18.11 0.06
C THR A 191 -5.42 -17.56 1.35
N ILE A 192 -5.04 -16.30 1.32
CA ILE A 192 -4.46 -15.63 2.47
C ILE A 192 -5.37 -15.67 3.70
N GLN A 193 -6.69 -15.58 3.53
CA GLN A 193 -7.66 -15.65 4.61
C GLN A 193 -7.72 -17.05 5.24
N THR A 194 -7.37 -18.08 4.49
CA THR A 194 -7.38 -19.49 4.96
C THR A 194 -6.04 -19.88 5.62
N PHE A 195 -4.95 -19.20 5.27
CA PHE A 195 -3.61 -19.56 5.75
C PHE A 195 -3.46 -19.60 7.29
N PRO A 196 -4.07 -18.69 8.08
CA PRO A 196 -4.01 -18.78 9.55
C PRO A 196 -4.52 -20.09 10.13
N ALA A 197 -5.47 -20.76 9.46
CA ALA A 197 -5.95 -22.08 9.85
C ALA A 197 -4.87 -23.17 9.81
N LEU A 198 -3.74 -22.95 9.12
CA LEU A 198 -2.56 -23.81 9.21
C LEU A 198 -2.08 -23.94 10.66
N PHE A 199 -1.96 -22.80 11.35
CA PHE A 199 -1.43 -22.77 12.72
C PHE A 199 -2.42 -23.38 13.70
N ASP A 200 -3.72 -23.13 13.53
CA ASP A 200 -4.77 -23.78 14.31
C ASP A 200 -4.74 -25.30 14.13
N ALA A 201 -4.50 -25.78 12.90
CA ALA A 201 -4.36 -27.21 12.62
C ALA A 201 -3.10 -27.79 13.25
N LEU A 202 -1.97 -27.09 13.20
CA LEU A 202 -0.72 -27.52 13.82
C LEU A 202 -0.84 -27.56 15.36
N ASP A 203 -1.60 -26.65 15.96
CA ASP A 203 -1.82 -26.64 17.43
C ASP A 203 -2.78 -27.73 17.89
N LYS A 204 -3.83 -28.01 17.11
CA LYS A 204 -4.82 -29.06 17.43
C LYS A 204 -4.29 -30.48 17.22
N TYR A 205 -3.37 -30.66 16.27
CA TYR A 205 -2.87 -31.98 15.88
C TYR A 205 -1.35 -32.09 16.07
N PRO A 206 -0.86 -32.62 17.22
CA PRO A 206 0.57 -32.70 17.53
C PRO A 206 1.42 -33.46 16.48
N LYS A 207 0.82 -34.38 15.74
CA LYS A 207 1.50 -35.09 14.64
C LYS A 207 1.84 -34.16 13.48
N LEU A 208 1.01 -33.13 13.21
CA LEU A 208 1.27 -32.15 12.20
C LEU A 208 2.35 -31.15 12.66
N ALA A 209 2.39 -30.81 13.95
CA ALA A 209 3.38 -29.91 14.51
C ALA A 209 4.83 -30.42 14.36
N SER A 210 5.03 -31.74 14.22
CA SER A 210 6.33 -32.34 13.94
C SER A 210 6.72 -32.32 12.46
N GLY A 211 5.82 -31.95 11.57
CA GLY A 211 6.03 -31.90 10.11
C GLY A 211 6.95 -30.74 9.70
N ARG A 212 7.53 -30.87 8.49
CA ARG A 212 8.34 -29.84 7.84
C ARG A 212 7.56 -29.28 6.65
N TYR A 213 7.44 -27.97 6.58
CA TYR A 213 6.60 -27.31 5.58
C TYR A 213 7.41 -26.23 4.82
N ALA A 214 7.10 -26.07 3.54
CA ALA A 214 7.56 -24.94 2.74
C ALA A 214 6.36 -24.05 2.43
N VAL A 215 6.46 -22.78 2.71
CA VAL A 215 5.43 -21.77 2.46
C VAL A 215 5.92 -20.84 1.36
N ILE A 216 5.21 -20.78 0.25
CA ILE A 216 5.49 -19.87 -0.87
C ILE A 216 4.39 -18.82 -0.90
N ALA A 217 4.77 -17.56 -0.84
CA ALA A 217 3.84 -16.44 -0.91
C ALA A 217 4.04 -15.65 -2.20
N ASP A 218 2.98 -15.44 -2.96
CA ASP A 218 2.94 -14.53 -4.10
C ASP A 218 2.49 -13.15 -3.64
N GLU A 219 3.11 -12.11 -4.21
CA GLU A 219 2.85 -10.70 -3.88
C GLU A 219 2.95 -10.43 -2.36
N ALA A 220 4.07 -10.86 -1.77
CA ALA A 220 4.39 -10.64 -0.35
C ALA A 220 4.64 -9.15 -0.05
N HIS A 221 3.65 -8.32 -0.22
CA HIS A 221 3.67 -6.89 0.08
C HIS A 221 2.34 -6.45 0.67
N SER A 222 2.33 -5.47 1.58
CA SER A 222 1.15 -5.03 2.29
C SER A 222 0.58 -3.70 1.79
N SER A 223 -0.73 -3.54 1.88
CA SER A 223 -1.38 -2.23 1.85
C SER A 223 -1.16 -1.48 3.18
N GLN A 224 -1.19 -0.17 3.14
CA GLN A 224 -0.65 0.81 4.11
C GLN A 224 -1.24 0.84 5.53
N THR A 225 -1.88 -0.17 6.10
CA THR A 225 -2.48 0.02 7.42
C THR A 225 -2.07 -1.00 8.47
N GLY A 226 -1.34 -0.49 9.45
CA GLY A 226 -0.80 -1.23 10.59
C GLY A 226 -1.80 -1.65 11.66
N SER A 227 -2.99 -2.15 11.30
CA SER A 227 -3.99 -2.69 12.25
C SER A 227 -4.22 -4.20 12.11
N SER A 228 -3.39 -4.88 11.34
CA SER A 228 -3.67 -6.19 10.77
C SER A 228 -3.63 -7.35 11.76
N ALA A 229 -2.70 -7.36 12.71
CA ALA A 229 -2.60 -8.49 13.66
C ALA A 229 -3.79 -8.58 14.61
N SER A 230 -4.34 -7.43 15.07
CA SER A 230 -5.54 -7.41 15.93
C SER A 230 -6.80 -7.69 15.13
N LYS A 231 -6.88 -7.27 13.86
CA LYS A 231 -7.98 -7.59 12.93
C LYS A 231 -7.95 -9.06 12.52
N LEU A 232 -6.77 -9.65 12.32
CA LEU A 232 -6.65 -11.07 12.04
C LEU A 232 -7.21 -11.92 13.17
N LYS A 233 -6.91 -11.58 14.43
CA LYS A 233 -7.52 -12.24 15.62
C LYS A 233 -9.02 -11.99 15.73
N GLN A 234 -9.50 -10.82 15.34
CA GLN A 234 -10.92 -10.48 15.34
C GLN A 234 -11.69 -11.22 14.24
N ILE A 235 -11.07 -11.45 13.08
CA ILE A 235 -11.64 -12.24 11.96
C ILE A 235 -11.60 -13.73 12.29
N LEU A 236 -10.57 -14.21 12.99
CA LEU A 236 -10.43 -15.61 13.41
C LEU A 236 -11.25 -15.97 14.66
N GLY A 237 -11.72 -14.99 15.42
CA GLY A 237 -12.45 -15.18 16.70
C GLY A 237 -13.93 -14.86 16.67
N SER A 238 -14.54 -14.49 15.55
CA SER A 238 -15.97 -14.14 15.52
C SER A 238 -16.70 -14.73 14.32
N ASP A 239 -17.50 -15.75 14.61
CA ASP A 239 -18.72 -16.08 13.83
C ASP A 239 -19.82 -15.00 13.99
N ALA A 240 -19.46 -13.75 14.18
CA ALA A 240 -20.39 -12.63 14.38
C ALA A 240 -20.33 -11.65 13.23
N LEU A 241 -21.05 -11.97 12.17
CA LEU A 241 -21.59 -11.00 11.24
C LEU A 241 -22.56 -10.07 11.98
N GLY A 242 -22.16 -8.83 12.17
CA GLY A 242 -22.97 -7.79 12.81
C GLY A 242 -22.51 -6.40 12.41
N SER A 243 -23.05 -5.90 11.29
CA SER A 243 -23.35 -4.51 10.96
C SER A 243 -22.61 -3.41 11.75
N THR A 244 -21.51 -2.89 11.17
CA THR A 244 -21.17 -1.46 11.27
C THR A 244 -20.55 -1.07 9.93
N GLY A 245 -21.10 -0.03 9.29
CA GLY A 245 -20.79 0.40 7.92
C GLY A 245 -19.39 1.05 7.73
N GLN A 246 -18.34 0.43 8.23
CA GLN A 246 -16.97 0.74 7.88
C GLN A 246 -16.46 -0.35 6.94
N GLU A 247 -15.91 0.07 5.80
CA GLU A 247 -15.28 -0.84 4.85
C GLU A 247 -14.19 -1.66 5.55
N PRO A 248 -14.15 -3.00 5.40
CA PRO A 248 -13.05 -3.79 5.89
C PRO A 248 -11.78 -3.39 5.13
N GLU A 249 -10.79 -2.83 5.83
CA GLU A 249 -9.47 -2.60 5.28
C GLU A 249 -8.88 -3.94 4.81
N GLU A 250 -8.39 -3.97 3.59
CA GLU A 250 -7.86 -5.18 2.96
C GLU A 250 -6.62 -5.68 3.71
N ILE A 251 -6.66 -6.94 4.13
CA ILE A 251 -5.54 -7.66 4.75
C ILE A 251 -4.66 -8.22 3.63
N SER A 252 -3.36 -7.95 3.65
CA SER A 252 -2.42 -8.42 2.64
C SER A 252 -1.75 -9.75 3.01
N ALA A 253 -1.14 -10.39 2.00
CA ALA A 253 -0.37 -11.62 2.18
C ALA A 253 0.79 -11.45 3.17
N GLU A 254 1.41 -10.28 3.18
CA GLU A 254 2.51 -9.97 4.09
C GLU A 254 2.04 -9.84 5.53
N ASP A 255 0.89 -9.18 5.76
CA ASP A 255 0.36 -9.03 7.12
C ASP A 255 0.02 -10.38 7.74
N VAL A 256 -0.48 -11.33 6.94
CA VAL A 256 -0.79 -12.69 7.38
C VAL A 256 0.48 -13.51 7.56
N LEU A 257 1.45 -13.39 6.66
CA LEU A 257 2.77 -13.98 6.81
C LEU A 257 3.51 -13.43 8.02
N ASP A 258 3.47 -12.11 8.20
CA ASP A 258 4.03 -11.45 9.37
C ASP A 258 3.37 -11.95 10.66
N ALA A 259 2.05 -11.99 10.72
CA ALA A 259 1.32 -12.51 11.86
C ALA A 259 1.62 -14.00 12.11
N ALA A 260 1.80 -14.77 11.05
CA ALA A 260 2.13 -16.18 11.12
C ALA A 260 3.57 -16.43 11.59
N VAL A 261 4.50 -15.56 11.14
CA VAL A 261 5.88 -15.55 11.63
C VAL A 261 5.93 -15.04 13.08
N GLN A 262 5.04 -14.08 13.44
CA GLN A 262 4.93 -13.50 14.79
C GLN A 262 4.34 -14.47 15.85
N ALA A 263 3.42 -15.32 15.42
CA ALA A 263 2.73 -16.23 16.35
C ALA A 263 3.64 -17.30 16.95
N ARG A 264 4.84 -17.49 16.41
CA ARG A 264 5.76 -18.54 16.86
C ARG A 264 7.22 -18.09 16.74
N GLN A 265 8.01 -18.42 17.74
CA GLN A 265 9.50 -18.35 17.71
C GLN A 265 10.06 -19.02 16.44
N PRO A 266 11.30 -18.72 15.98
CA PRO A 266 11.87 -19.25 14.75
C PRO A 266 11.59 -20.74 14.64
N ASN A 267 10.62 -21.12 13.84
CA ASN A 267 10.23 -22.51 13.68
C ASN A 267 11.20 -23.11 12.64
N GLU A 268 12.19 -23.82 13.13
CA GLU A 268 13.20 -24.52 12.31
C GLU A 268 12.60 -25.53 11.32
N ARG A 269 11.26 -25.67 11.28
CA ARG A 269 10.54 -26.64 10.43
C ARG A 269 9.78 -26.01 9.28
N ILE A 270 9.60 -24.68 9.27
CA ILE A 270 8.86 -23.99 8.23
C ILE A 270 9.81 -23.05 7.47
N SER A 271 9.99 -23.31 6.19
CA SER A 271 10.73 -22.41 5.29
C SER A 271 9.77 -21.47 4.57
N TYR A 272 10.16 -20.21 4.37
CA TYR A 272 9.36 -19.20 3.69
C TYR A 272 10.06 -18.72 2.41
N TYR A 273 9.30 -18.67 1.32
CA TYR A 273 9.72 -18.20 -0.01
C TYR A 273 8.79 -17.07 -0.43
N ALA A 274 9.24 -15.84 -0.25
CA ALA A 274 8.45 -14.63 -0.52
C ALA A 274 8.79 -14.09 -1.91
N PHE A 275 7.82 -14.08 -2.82
CA PHE A 275 7.94 -13.49 -4.16
C PHE A 275 7.23 -12.15 -4.19
N THR A 276 7.92 -11.08 -4.58
CA THR A 276 7.33 -9.75 -4.72
C THR A 276 8.05 -8.92 -5.77
N ALA A 277 7.33 -7.98 -6.37
CA ALA A 277 7.95 -6.97 -7.25
C ALA A 277 8.45 -5.76 -6.45
N THR A 278 7.79 -5.45 -5.35
CA THR A 278 7.93 -4.21 -4.59
C THR A 278 8.07 -4.50 -3.10
N PRO A 279 9.24 -5.07 -2.66
CA PRO A 279 9.47 -5.32 -1.24
C PRO A 279 9.48 -3.99 -0.47
N LYS A 280 8.84 -3.97 0.69
CA LYS A 280 8.95 -2.87 1.64
C LYS A 280 10.19 -3.04 2.52
N ALA A 281 10.57 -1.98 3.25
CA ALA A 281 11.66 -2.05 4.21
C ALA A 281 11.51 -3.23 5.17
N LYS A 282 10.31 -3.40 5.75
CA LYS A 282 9.98 -4.51 6.64
C LYS A 282 10.14 -5.88 5.97
N THR A 283 9.75 -6.03 4.70
CA THR A 283 9.91 -7.28 3.94
C THR A 283 11.39 -7.61 3.73
N LEU A 284 12.22 -6.60 3.43
CA LEU A 284 13.67 -6.76 3.33
C LEU A 284 14.31 -7.17 4.66
N GLU A 285 13.92 -6.55 5.77
CA GLU A 285 14.44 -6.90 7.08
C GLU A 285 14.02 -8.30 7.55
N LEU A 286 12.78 -8.77 7.21
CA LEU A 286 12.26 -10.08 7.63
C LEU A 286 12.73 -11.26 6.78
N PHE A 287 12.75 -11.08 5.45
CA PHE A 287 12.98 -12.17 4.49
C PHE A 287 14.29 -12.02 3.73
N GLY A 288 14.91 -10.82 3.74
CA GLY A 288 16.20 -10.56 3.14
C GLY A 288 17.33 -11.25 3.88
N ARG A 289 18.49 -11.31 3.25
CA ARG A 289 19.71 -11.90 3.80
C ARG A 289 20.84 -10.88 3.81
N VAL A 290 21.54 -10.82 4.90
CA VAL A 290 22.74 -9.98 5.01
C VAL A 290 23.87 -10.55 4.13
N PRO A 291 24.65 -9.69 3.45
CA PRO A 291 25.82 -10.11 2.65
C PRO A 291 26.84 -10.89 3.45
N ASP A 292 27.16 -10.47 4.67
CA ASP A 292 28.01 -11.22 5.60
C ASP A 292 27.17 -11.84 6.73
N PRO A 293 26.90 -13.16 6.69
CA PRO A 293 26.13 -13.85 7.72
C PRO A 293 26.81 -13.90 9.11
N LYS A 294 28.08 -13.55 9.20
CA LYS A 294 28.84 -13.54 10.47
C LYS A 294 28.63 -12.25 11.25
N LEU A 295 28.15 -11.20 10.58
CA LEU A 295 27.89 -9.89 11.17
C LEU A 295 26.38 -9.67 11.30
N PRO A 296 25.93 -8.98 12.36
CA PRO A 296 24.53 -8.60 12.49
C PRO A 296 24.10 -7.61 11.37
N PRO A 297 22.81 -7.47 11.08
CA PRO A 297 22.32 -6.41 10.23
C PRO A 297 22.77 -5.04 10.75
N SER A 298 23.26 -4.19 9.83
CA SER A 298 23.74 -2.84 10.12
C SER A 298 23.75 -2.00 8.83
N ALA A 299 24.01 -0.70 8.92
CA ALA A 299 24.12 0.18 7.77
C ALA A 299 25.14 -0.31 6.71
N SER A 300 26.19 -1.03 7.13
CA SER A 300 27.19 -1.63 6.24
C SER A 300 26.92 -3.10 5.88
N ASN A 301 25.91 -3.73 6.47
CA ASN A 301 25.53 -5.14 6.26
C ASN A 301 24.01 -5.25 6.19
N LYS A 302 23.40 -4.52 5.23
CA LYS A 302 21.94 -4.42 5.07
C LYS A 302 21.38 -5.72 4.49
N PRO A 303 20.18 -6.15 4.95
CA PRO A 303 19.48 -7.25 4.33
C PRO A 303 19.13 -6.97 2.86
N GLU A 304 19.37 -7.94 1.99
CA GLU A 304 19.14 -7.87 0.57
C GLU A 304 18.26 -9.03 0.09
N ALA A 305 17.63 -8.86 -1.08
CA ALA A 305 16.88 -9.95 -1.71
C ALA A 305 17.82 -11.11 -2.05
N PHE A 306 17.35 -12.35 -1.83
CA PHE A 306 18.07 -13.57 -2.20
C PHE A 306 18.31 -13.68 -3.70
N HIS A 307 17.35 -13.18 -4.50
CA HIS A 307 17.44 -13.12 -5.97
C HIS A 307 16.72 -11.89 -6.49
N LEU A 308 17.35 -11.21 -7.46
CA LEU A 308 16.84 -9.99 -8.07
C LEU A 308 16.62 -10.17 -9.58
N TYR A 309 15.48 -9.73 -10.08
CA TYR A 309 15.24 -9.42 -11.48
C TYR A 309 14.55 -8.06 -11.54
N SER A 310 15.32 -7.03 -11.85
CA SER A 310 14.92 -5.62 -11.74
C SER A 310 13.86 -5.23 -12.78
N MET A 311 13.14 -4.15 -12.51
CA MET A 311 12.22 -3.55 -13.49
C MET A 311 12.99 -3.03 -14.70
N ARG A 312 14.15 -2.39 -14.49
CA ARG A 312 15.04 -1.91 -15.53
C ARG A 312 15.46 -3.03 -16.47
N GLN A 313 15.98 -4.13 -15.94
CA GLN A 313 16.37 -5.29 -16.76
C GLN A 313 15.20 -5.82 -17.59
N ALA A 314 14.02 -5.94 -16.97
CA ALA A 314 12.82 -6.44 -17.63
C ALA A 314 12.32 -5.51 -18.76
N ILE A 315 12.46 -4.19 -18.63
CA ILE A 315 12.14 -3.21 -19.66
C ILE A 315 13.18 -3.27 -20.80
N GLU A 316 14.46 -3.23 -20.49
CA GLU A 316 15.54 -3.26 -21.47
C GLU A 316 15.58 -4.58 -22.26
N GLU A 317 15.16 -5.70 -21.66
CA GLU A 317 14.97 -6.98 -22.35
C GLU A 317 13.66 -7.07 -23.16
N GLY A 318 12.82 -6.03 -23.11
CA GLY A 318 11.53 -5.98 -23.80
C GLY A 318 10.50 -6.99 -23.24
N PHE A 319 10.69 -7.43 -22.00
CA PHE A 319 9.76 -8.37 -21.35
C PHE A 319 8.53 -7.66 -20.79
N ILE A 320 8.71 -6.46 -20.31
CA ILE A 320 7.65 -5.53 -19.90
C ILE A 320 7.84 -4.18 -20.58
N LEU A 321 6.79 -3.39 -20.61
CA LEU A 321 6.81 -2.04 -21.16
C LEU A 321 7.11 -1.02 -20.05
N ASP A 322 7.79 0.06 -20.41
CA ASP A 322 7.85 1.27 -19.59
C ASP A 322 6.50 1.98 -19.67
N VAL A 323 5.78 2.01 -18.56
CA VAL A 323 4.41 2.54 -18.50
C VAL A 323 4.37 4.06 -18.41
N LEU A 324 5.46 4.71 -18.03
CA LEU A 324 5.53 6.16 -17.79
C LEU A 324 5.84 6.99 -19.04
N GLN A 325 6.01 6.37 -20.20
CA GLN A 325 6.38 7.06 -21.45
C GLN A 325 5.35 8.08 -21.93
N ASN A 326 4.04 7.83 -21.71
CA ASN A 326 2.97 8.74 -22.12
C ASN A 326 2.10 9.06 -20.90
N TYR A 327 2.60 9.95 -20.05
CA TYR A 327 1.93 10.38 -18.83
C TYR A 327 1.37 11.79 -18.99
N THR A 328 0.08 11.94 -18.75
CA THR A 328 -0.63 13.22 -18.87
C THR A 328 -1.32 13.55 -17.55
N THR A 329 -1.05 14.72 -17.00
CA THR A 329 -1.70 15.23 -15.80
C THR A 329 -2.81 16.22 -16.12
N TYR A 330 -3.88 16.17 -15.32
CA TYR A 330 -4.99 17.11 -15.32
C TYR A 330 -5.11 17.77 -13.95
N SER A 331 -5.52 19.03 -13.93
CA SER A 331 -5.87 19.74 -12.70
C SER A 331 -7.34 20.08 -12.66
N THR A 332 -7.91 20.04 -11.48
CA THR A 332 -9.29 20.38 -11.20
C THR A 332 -9.33 21.66 -10.37
N ALA A 333 -9.97 22.72 -10.87
CA ALA A 333 -10.23 23.95 -10.12
C ALA A 333 -11.72 24.01 -9.77
N TRP A 334 -12.05 24.32 -8.52
CA TRP A 334 -13.44 24.39 -8.05
C TRP A 334 -13.61 25.43 -6.94
N LYS A 335 -14.85 25.90 -6.77
CA LYS A 335 -15.27 26.76 -5.66
C LYS A 335 -16.54 26.23 -5.04
N ILE A 336 -16.59 26.24 -3.73
CA ILE A 336 -17.76 25.89 -2.92
C ILE A 336 -18.33 27.16 -2.30
N ALA A 337 -19.64 27.29 -2.29
CA ALA A 337 -20.36 28.29 -1.51
C ALA A 337 -21.25 27.57 -0.49
N HIS A 338 -21.35 28.12 0.71
CA HIS A 338 -22.26 27.70 1.75
C HIS A 338 -23.27 28.86 1.96
N PRO A 339 -24.46 28.81 1.35
CA PRO A 339 -25.32 29.98 1.26
C PRO A 339 -26.00 30.41 2.55
N ASP A 340 -26.45 29.47 3.41
CA ASP A 340 -27.34 29.78 4.54
C ASP A 340 -27.20 28.84 5.75
N GLY A 341 -26.03 28.28 6.05
CA GLY A 341 -25.84 27.36 7.18
C GLY A 341 -25.39 28.02 8.48
N GLU A 342 -25.60 27.40 9.62
CA GLU A 342 -24.94 27.75 10.88
C GLU A 342 -23.42 27.55 10.73
N ASP A 343 -22.65 28.59 11.05
CA ASP A 343 -21.20 28.61 10.87
C ASP A 343 -20.51 27.98 12.09
N ASP A 344 -20.62 26.65 12.19
CA ASP A 344 -20.11 25.88 13.30
C ASP A 344 -18.57 25.74 13.27
N GLU A 345 -17.95 25.76 14.43
CA GLU A 345 -16.53 25.42 14.59
C GLU A 345 -16.32 23.92 14.44
N VAL A 346 -15.68 23.50 13.35
CA VAL A 346 -15.43 22.10 13.01
C VAL A 346 -13.94 21.78 12.96
N ASP A 347 -13.58 20.50 13.16
CA ASP A 347 -12.20 20.01 12.94
C ASP A 347 -11.79 20.26 11.48
N SER A 348 -10.81 21.13 11.28
CA SER A 348 -10.40 21.61 9.95
C SER A 348 -9.94 20.46 9.04
N LYS A 349 -9.30 19.42 9.58
CA LYS A 349 -8.85 18.26 8.81
C LYS A 349 -10.01 17.36 8.39
N LYS A 350 -10.97 17.14 9.29
CA LYS A 350 -12.19 16.35 8.98
C LYS A 350 -13.07 17.08 7.99
N ALA A 351 -13.23 18.40 8.15
CA ALA A 351 -14.01 19.21 7.22
C ALA A 351 -13.39 19.18 5.81
N ARG A 352 -12.07 19.39 5.69
CA ARG A 352 -11.37 19.30 4.40
C ARG A 352 -11.55 17.94 3.74
N MET A 353 -11.44 16.83 4.50
CA MET A 353 -11.66 15.49 3.96
C MET A 353 -13.10 15.29 3.46
N LYS A 354 -14.11 15.79 4.20
CA LYS A 354 -15.52 15.70 3.77
C LYS A 354 -15.80 16.58 2.56
N LEU A 355 -15.29 17.81 2.54
CA LEU A 355 -15.42 18.73 1.41
C LEU A 355 -14.76 18.16 0.15
N ALA A 356 -13.55 17.66 0.25
CA ALA A 356 -12.86 17.01 -0.87
C ALA A 356 -13.63 15.77 -1.37
N ARG A 357 -14.16 14.94 -0.46
CA ARG A 357 -15.02 13.81 -0.82
C ARG A 357 -16.32 14.26 -1.50
N TRP A 358 -16.96 15.32 -1.02
CA TRP A 358 -18.19 15.86 -1.59
C TRP A 358 -17.95 16.35 -3.04
N VAL A 359 -16.88 17.16 -3.29
CA VAL A 359 -16.51 17.61 -4.64
C VAL A 359 -16.21 16.43 -5.54
N ARG A 360 -15.47 15.45 -5.08
CA ARG A 360 -15.09 14.27 -5.84
C ARG A 360 -16.30 13.43 -6.28
N LEU A 361 -17.28 13.28 -5.40
CA LEU A 361 -18.54 12.57 -5.69
C LEU A 361 -19.56 13.43 -6.45
N HIS A 362 -19.30 14.72 -6.65
CA HIS A 362 -20.26 15.61 -7.29
C HIS A 362 -20.48 15.20 -8.77
N PRO A 363 -21.75 15.06 -9.24
CA PRO A 363 -22.03 14.57 -10.58
C PRO A 363 -21.32 15.37 -11.67
N TYR A 364 -21.30 16.70 -11.57
CA TYR A 364 -20.67 17.57 -12.57
C TYR A 364 -19.14 17.32 -12.69
N ASN A 365 -18.44 17.05 -11.59
CA ASN A 365 -17.03 16.69 -11.62
C ASN A 365 -16.81 15.37 -12.36
N ILE A 366 -17.62 14.35 -12.04
CA ILE A 366 -17.54 13.03 -12.68
C ILE A 366 -17.88 13.14 -14.17
N ASP A 367 -18.94 13.86 -14.54
CA ASP A 367 -19.36 14.03 -15.94
C ASP A 367 -18.25 14.67 -16.79
N LYS A 368 -17.54 15.70 -16.27
CA LYS A 368 -16.44 16.34 -17.00
C LYS A 368 -15.24 15.42 -17.17
N LYS A 369 -14.89 14.61 -16.19
CA LYS A 369 -13.84 13.61 -16.31
C LYS A 369 -14.25 12.49 -17.27
N VAL A 370 -15.49 12.04 -17.22
CA VAL A 370 -16.05 11.04 -18.14
C VAL A 370 -16.00 11.51 -19.60
N GLU A 371 -16.32 12.77 -19.87
CA GLU A 371 -16.18 13.37 -21.19
C GLU A 371 -14.74 13.22 -21.71
N VAL A 372 -13.74 13.64 -20.91
CA VAL A 372 -12.33 13.50 -21.26
C VAL A 372 -11.92 12.04 -21.49
N ILE A 373 -12.33 11.12 -20.59
CA ILE A 373 -11.99 9.71 -20.67
C ILE A 373 -12.56 9.07 -21.95
N VAL A 374 -13.84 9.27 -22.22
CA VAL A 374 -14.51 8.64 -23.35
C VAL A 374 -13.97 9.20 -24.68
N GLU A 375 -13.78 10.52 -24.79
CA GLU A 375 -13.26 11.13 -26.00
C GLU A 375 -11.79 10.74 -26.24
N HIS A 376 -10.95 10.71 -25.20
CA HIS A 376 -9.58 10.24 -25.32
C HIS A 376 -9.52 8.75 -25.72
N PHE A 377 -10.33 7.89 -25.12
CA PHE A 377 -10.41 6.47 -25.45
C PHE A 377 -10.76 6.27 -26.93
N ARG A 378 -11.78 6.97 -27.41
CA ARG A 378 -12.24 6.86 -28.80
C ARG A 378 -11.22 7.39 -29.82
N ALA A 379 -10.62 8.55 -29.52
CA ALA A 379 -9.66 9.19 -30.41
C ALA A 379 -8.30 8.49 -30.48
N ASN A 380 -7.79 8.02 -29.32
CA ASN A 380 -6.39 7.60 -29.22
C ASN A 380 -6.20 6.09 -28.96
N ILE A 381 -7.16 5.41 -28.35
CA ILE A 381 -6.96 4.05 -27.83
C ILE A 381 -7.72 2.99 -28.64
N ARG A 382 -8.99 3.21 -28.89
CA ARG A 382 -9.88 2.19 -29.42
C ARG A 382 -9.39 1.47 -30.68
N HIS A 383 -8.73 2.21 -31.59
CA HIS A 383 -8.22 1.69 -32.86
C HIS A 383 -6.94 0.87 -32.74
N LEU A 384 -6.24 0.97 -31.59
CA LEU A 384 -5.00 0.24 -31.34
C LEU A 384 -5.24 -1.26 -31.28
N LEU A 385 -4.17 -2.05 -31.48
CA LEU A 385 -4.19 -3.51 -31.45
C LEU A 385 -5.27 -4.12 -32.38
N GLY A 386 -5.50 -3.49 -33.54
CA GLY A 386 -6.55 -3.93 -34.48
C GLY A 386 -7.97 -3.79 -33.91
N GLY A 387 -8.22 -2.81 -33.05
CA GLY A 387 -9.53 -2.56 -32.41
C GLY A 387 -9.77 -3.39 -31.13
N GLN A 388 -8.74 -4.08 -30.63
CA GLN A 388 -8.85 -4.90 -29.42
C GLN A 388 -8.36 -4.20 -28.14
N ALA A 389 -7.86 -2.95 -28.27
CA ALA A 389 -7.32 -2.20 -27.13
C ALA A 389 -8.36 -1.96 -26.04
N LYS A 390 -7.92 -2.08 -24.80
CA LYS A 390 -8.70 -1.90 -23.58
C LYS A 390 -8.21 -0.71 -22.78
N ALA A 391 -9.08 -0.17 -21.95
CA ALA A 391 -8.75 0.88 -20.99
C ALA A 391 -9.27 0.54 -19.60
N MET A 392 -8.64 1.09 -18.55
CA MET A 392 -9.08 0.98 -17.16
C MET A 392 -9.20 2.37 -16.54
N VAL A 393 -10.29 2.60 -15.82
CA VAL A 393 -10.50 3.77 -14.95
C VAL A 393 -10.33 3.32 -13.51
N VAL A 394 -9.41 3.94 -12.78
CA VAL A 394 -9.11 3.61 -11.38
C VAL A 394 -9.71 4.69 -10.49
N THR A 395 -10.60 4.28 -9.58
CA THR A 395 -11.31 5.17 -8.66
C THR A 395 -10.96 4.89 -7.21
N SER A 396 -11.19 5.88 -6.32
CA SER A 396 -10.85 5.75 -4.90
C SER A 396 -11.85 4.91 -4.10
N SER A 397 -13.10 4.80 -4.55
CA SER A 397 -14.14 4.08 -3.80
C SER A 397 -15.14 3.37 -4.71
N ARG A 398 -15.86 2.40 -4.14
CA ARG A 398 -16.95 1.68 -4.83
C ARG A 398 -18.05 2.63 -5.26
N GLN A 399 -18.40 3.60 -4.42
CA GLN A 399 -19.43 4.59 -4.72
C GLN A 399 -19.03 5.46 -5.92
N GLU A 400 -17.76 5.86 -6.03
CA GLU A 400 -17.23 6.56 -7.20
C GLU A 400 -17.30 5.67 -8.44
N ALA A 401 -16.85 4.41 -8.36
CA ALA A 401 -16.87 3.50 -9.50
C ALA A 401 -18.28 3.33 -10.07
N VAL A 402 -19.30 3.18 -9.19
CA VAL A 402 -20.71 3.09 -9.61
C VAL A 402 -21.16 4.38 -10.29
N ARG A 403 -20.84 5.55 -9.72
CA ARG A 403 -21.20 6.84 -10.32
C ARG A 403 -20.50 7.06 -11.67
N TYR A 404 -19.22 6.70 -11.80
CA TYR A 404 -18.52 6.71 -13.08
C TYR A 404 -19.20 5.82 -14.12
N GLN A 405 -19.60 4.59 -13.74
CA GLN A 405 -20.29 3.66 -14.64
C GLN A 405 -21.59 4.26 -15.16
N LEU A 406 -22.42 4.79 -14.27
CA LEU A 406 -23.68 5.44 -14.65
C LEU A 406 -23.47 6.66 -15.55
N ALA A 407 -22.47 7.48 -15.23
CA ALA A 407 -22.12 8.66 -16.03
C ALA A 407 -21.58 8.28 -17.41
N VAL A 408 -20.71 7.26 -17.53
CA VAL A 408 -20.22 6.76 -18.83
C VAL A 408 -21.39 6.23 -19.67
N GLN A 409 -22.28 5.42 -19.09
CA GLN A 409 -23.47 4.91 -19.79
C GLN A 409 -24.36 6.06 -20.28
N ALA A 410 -24.59 7.07 -19.44
CA ALA A 410 -25.39 8.25 -19.81
C ALA A 410 -24.73 9.06 -20.94
N TYR A 411 -23.42 9.33 -20.84
CA TYR A 411 -22.67 10.06 -21.86
C TYR A 411 -22.63 9.33 -23.20
N VAL A 412 -22.31 8.05 -23.20
CA VAL A 412 -22.28 7.20 -24.40
C VAL A 412 -23.65 7.17 -25.09
N LYS A 413 -24.74 7.07 -24.32
CA LYS A 413 -26.12 7.12 -24.82
C LYS A 413 -26.45 8.48 -25.38
N GLN A 414 -26.11 9.58 -24.71
CA GLN A 414 -26.36 10.94 -25.13
C GLN A 414 -25.67 11.27 -26.45
N MET A 415 -24.41 10.83 -26.59
CA MET A 415 -23.60 11.06 -27.78
C MET A 415 -23.90 10.06 -28.91
N GLY A 416 -24.70 9.03 -28.67
CA GLY A 416 -25.02 7.99 -29.66
C GLY A 416 -23.83 7.09 -30.02
N TYR A 417 -22.87 6.93 -29.10
CA TYR A 417 -21.69 6.11 -29.33
C TYR A 417 -21.99 4.62 -29.14
N GLY A 418 -21.79 3.84 -30.21
CA GLY A 418 -21.98 2.39 -30.19
C GLY A 418 -20.67 1.60 -30.04
N ASP A 419 -19.58 2.26 -29.68
CA ASP A 419 -18.22 1.71 -29.73
C ASP A 419 -17.48 1.77 -28.37
N VAL A 420 -18.14 2.25 -27.32
CA VAL A 420 -17.64 2.27 -25.95
C VAL A 420 -18.54 1.41 -25.06
N HIS A 421 -17.97 0.36 -24.48
CA HIS A 421 -18.71 -0.63 -23.71
C HIS A 421 -18.09 -0.72 -22.31
N PRO A 422 -18.63 0.05 -21.33
CA PRO A 422 -18.07 0.09 -19.98
C PRO A 422 -18.46 -1.14 -19.15
N LEU A 423 -17.55 -1.57 -18.26
CA LEU A 423 -17.71 -2.63 -17.28
C LEU A 423 -17.24 -2.10 -15.93
N VAL A 424 -18.04 -2.24 -14.87
CA VAL A 424 -17.59 -1.84 -13.52
C VAL A 424 -17.24 -3.07 -12.68
N ALA A 425 -16.13 -2.97 -11.91
CA ALA A 425 -15.62 -4.02 -11.06
C ALA A 425 -15.32 -3.51 -9.64
N PHE A 426 -15.98 -4.09 -8.63
CA PHE A 426 -15.76 -3.82 -7.21
C PHE A 426 -16.25 -4.99 -6.37
N SER A 427 -15.84 -5.08 -5.11
CA SER A 427 -16.27 -6.15 -4.20
C SER A 427 -17.36 -5.65 -3.25
N GLY A 428 -18.37 -6.50 -2.95
CA GLY A 428 -19.50 -6.17 -2.06
C GLY A 428 -20.62 -5.40 -2.74
N SER A 429 -21.37 -4.61 -1.96
CA SER A 429 -22.50 -3.82 -2.44
C SER A 429 -22.30 -2.31 -2.20
N VAL A 430 -23.06 -1.49 -2.93
CA VAL A 430 -23.15 -0.05 -2.73
C VAL A 430 -24.60 0.29 -2.47
N LEU A 431 -24.84 0.99 -1.36
CA LEU A 431 -26.19 1.40 -0.95
C LEU A 431 -26.71 2.54 -1.82
N PRO A 432 -28.04 2.66 -1.97
CA PRO A 432 -28.65 3.76 -2.70
C PRO A 432 -28.32 5.11 -2.05
N ASP A 433 -28.17 6.13 -2.92
CA ASP A 433 -28.00 7.53 -2.53
C ASP A 433 -28.77 8.43 -3.52
N GLY A 434 -28.60 9.75 -3.47
CA GLY A 434 -29.31 10.68 -4.37
C GLY A 434 -29.04 10.47 -5.87
N VAL A 435 -28.01 9.70 -6.24
CA VAL A 435 -27.60 9.40 -7.63
C VAL A 435 -27.78 7.92 -7.96
N ILE A 436 -27.52 7.04 -7.01
CA ILE A 436 -27.62 5.58 -7.13
C ILE A 436 -29.03 5.18 -6.69
N PRO A 437 -29.88 4.64 -7.59
CA PRO A 437 -31.32 4.48 -7.30
C PRO A 437 -31.66 3.29 -6.39
N GLU A 438 -30.83 2.26 -6.38
CA GLU A 438 -31.05 1.02 -5.63
C GLU A 438 -29.72 0.43 -5.13
N GLU A 439 -29.75 -0.51 -4.19
CA GLU A 439 -28.56 -1.24 -3.80
C GLU A 439 -28.04 -2.07 -4.98
N VAL A 440 -26.77 -1.88 -5.32
CA VAL A 440 -26.14 -2.50 -6.48
C VAL A 440 -24.88 -3.27 -6.10
N THR A 441 -24.63 -4.32 -6.86
CA THR A 441 -23.40 -5.09 -6.87
C THR A 441 -22.80 -5.08 -8.27
N GLU A 442 -21.56 -5.51 -8.44
CA GLU A 442 -20.94 -5.63 -9.76
C GLU A 442 -21.66 -6.61 -10.71
N SER A 443 -22.52 -7.51 -10.20
CA SER A 443 -23.35 -8.40 -11.01
C SER A 443 -24.71 -7.82 -11.39
N SER A 444 -25.04 -6.62 -10.90
CA SER A 444 -26.31 -5.96 -11.20
C SER A 444 -26.41 -5.60 -12.68
N SER A 445 -27.54 -5.94 -13.32
CA SER A 445 -27.79 -5.64 -14.74
C SER A 445 -27.85 -4.14 -15.03
N LEU A 446 -28.18 -3.31 -14.03
CA LEU A 446 -28.14 -1.85 -14.12
C LEU A 446 -26.71 -1.36 -14.42
N LEU A 447 -25.72 -1.95 -13.78
CA LEU A 447 -24.32 -1.54 -13.91
C LEU A 447 -23.62 -2.24 -15.09
N ASN A 448 -23.76 -3.55 -15.20
CA ASN A 448 -23.08 -4.37 -16.20
C ASN A 448 -24.08 -5.09 -17.11
N PRO A 449 -24.82 -4.36 -17.95
CA PRO A 449 -25.74 -4.96 -18.92
C PRO A 449 -24.95 -5.86 -19.88
N GLY A 450 -25.43 -7.08 -20.10
CA GLY A 450 -24.78 -8.06 -20.99
C GLY A 450 -23.71 -8.91 -20.33
N LEU A 451 -23.43 -8.77 -19.06
CA LEU A 451 -22.50 -9.65 -18.32
C LEU A 451 -23.03 -11.10 -18.25
N ASN A 452 -24.35 -11.29 -18.09
CA ASN A 452 -25.03 -12.58 -18.15
C ASN A 452 -24.43 -13.67 -17.25
N GLY A 453 -23.96 -13.29 -16.05
CA GLY A 453 -23.36 -14.21 -15.08
C GLY A 453 -21.94 -14.69 -15.43
N ARG A 454 -21.31 -14.13 -16.48
CA ARG A 454 -19.91 -14.41 -16.80
C ARG A 454 -18.96 -13.83 -15.74
N ASP A 455 -17.79 -14.40 -15.60
CA ASP A 455 -16.71 -13.77 -14.83
C ASP A 455 -16.30 -12.43 -15.47
N LEU A 456 -16.06 -11.42 -14.65
CA LEU A 456 -15.73 -10.06 -15.11
C LEU A 456 -14.42 -10.00 -15.92
N ALA A 457 -13.40 -10.75 -15.51
CA ALA A 457 -12.11 -10.76 -16.20
C ALA A 457 -12.23 -11.48 -17.55
N GLU A 458 -12.98 -12.59 -17.60
CA GLU A 458 -13.29 -13.31 -18.83
C GLU A 458 -14.14 -12.47 -19.78
N ALA A 459 -15.18 -11.79 -19.27
CA ALA A 459 -16.01 -10.89 -20.05
C ALA A 459 -15.22 -9.70 -20.60
N PHE A 460 -14.32 -9.13 -19.81
CA PHE A 460 -13.47 -8.03 -20.25
C PHE A 460 -12.43 -8.43 -21.30
N ASP A 461 -12.02 -9.69 -21.40
CA ASP A 461 -11.11 -10.16 -22.48
C ASP A 461 -11.83 -10.27 -23.84
N THR A 462 -13.17 -10.35 -23.87
CA THR A 462 -13.97 -10.37 -25.09
C THR A 462 -14.11 -8.98 -25.74
N GLN A 463 -14.74 -8.87 -26.91
CA GLN A 463 -15.03 -7.59 -27.54
C GLN A 463 -16.26 -6.88 -26.94
N ASP A 464 -17.04 -7.56 -26.08
CA ASP A 464 -18.25 -6.99 -25.50
C ASP A 464 -17.99 -5.81 -24.57
N PHE A 465 -16.81 -5.78 -23.93
CA PHE A 465 -16.42 -4.72 -23.01
C PHE A 465 -15.00 -4.21 -23.32
N ASN A 466 -14.81 -2.91 -23.32
CA ASN A 466 -13.51 -2.30 -23.68
C ASN A 466 -12.99 -1.24 -22.70
N VAL A 467 -13.82 -0.76 -21.77
CA VAL A 467 -13.42 0.16 -20.70
C VAL A 467 -13.84 -0.45 -19.35
N MET A 468 -12.89 -0.75 -18.47
CA MET A 468 -13.16 -1.24 -17.11
C MET A 468 -13.05 -0.11 -16.10
N ILE A 469 -14.06 0.07 -15.25
CA ILE A 469 -14.03 1.00 -14.12
C ILE A 469 -13.84 0.19 -12.85
N ALA A 470 -12.74 0.43 -12.12
CA ALA A 470 -12.34 -0.41 -11.01
C ALA A 470 -12.15 0.39 -9.72
N ALA A 471 -12.71 -0.12 -8.61
CA ALA A 471 -12.42 0.37 -7.27
C ALA A 471 -11.74 -0.74 -6.47
N ASN A 472 -10.44 -0.60 -6.22
CA ASN A 472 -9.56 -1.54 -5.52
C ASN A 472 -9.47 -2.96 -6.14
N LYS A 473 -10.49 -3.42 -6.82
CA LYS A 473 -10.51 -4.70 -7.52
C LYS A 473 -9.71 -4.59 -8.83
N TYR A 474 -8.92 -5.61 -9.15
CA TYR A 474 -8.07 -5.67 -10.35
C TYR A 474 -6.92 -4.64 -10.41
N GLN A 475 -6.72 -3.82 -9.41
CA GLN A 475 -5.55 -2.93 -9.30
C GLN A 475 -4.27 -3.73 -8.99
N THR A 476 -4.40 -4.89 -8.34
CA THR A 476 -3.33 -5.87 -8.12
C THR A 476 -3.68 -7.20 -8.79
N GLY A 477 -2.69 -7.96 -9.27
CA GLY A 477 -2.84 -9.33 -9.76
C GLY A 477 -3.62 -9.52 -11.08
N PHE A 478 -4.21 -8.50 -11.69
CA PHE A 478 -4.95 -8.59 -12.95
C PHE A 478 -4.00 -8.57 -14.15
N ASP A 479 -4.12 -9.56 -15.03
CA ASP A 479 -3.30 -9.69 -16.24
C ASP A 479 -4.16 -9.53 -17.50
N GLN A 480 -4.08 -8.33 -18.13
CA GLN A 480 -4.75 -8.03 -19.38
C GLN A 480 -3.76 -7.41 -20.37
N PRO A 481 -3.15 -8.22 -21.28
CA PRO A 481 -2.16 -7.72 -22.22
C PRO A 481 -2.68 -6.65 -23.18
N LYS A 482 -3.99 -6.62 -23.47
CA LYS A 482 -4.62 -5.62 -24.36
C LYS A 482 -4.86 -4.27 -23.68
N LEU A 483 -4.53 -4.09 -22.40
CA LEU A 483 -4.74 -2.86 -21.67
C LEU A 483 -3.74 -1.80 -22.13
N CYS A 484 -4.19 -0.79 -22.87
CA CYS A 484 -3.38 0.28 -23.46
C CYS A 484 -3.48 1.61 -22.71
N ALA A 485 -4.58 1.86 -22.00
CA ALA A 485 -4.78 3.11 -21.28
C ALA A 485 -5.24 2.91 -19.85
N MET A 486 -4.79 3.79 -18.97
CA MET A 486 -5.27 3.89 -17.59
C MET A 486 -5.64 5.34 -17.28
N TYR A 487 -6.82 5.54 -16.71
CA TYR A 487 -7.35 6.81 -16.25
C TYR A 487 -7.42 6.78 -14.74
N VAL A 488 -6.62 7.62 -14.09
CA VAL A 488 -6.42 7.57 -12.65
C VAL A 488 -7.16 8.71 -11.98
N ASP A 489 -8.15 8.38 -11.15
CA ASP A 489 -8.84 9.33 -10.26
C ASP A 489 -8.76 8.82 -8.80
N LYS A 490 -7.55 8.52 -8.39
CA LYS A 490 -7.21 8.02 -7.06
C LYS A 490 -5.82 8.51 -6.68
N LYS A 491 -5.63 8.84 -5.40
CA LYS A 491 -4.28 9.09 -4.89
C LYS A 491 -3.48 7.80 -4.90
N LEU A 492 -2.36 7.79 -5.64
CA LEU A 492 -1.42 6.68 -5.72
C LEU A 492 -0.14 7.07 -4.98
N GLN A 493 0.38 6.18 -4.12
CA GLN A 493 1.60 6.42 -3.34
C GLN A 493 2.42 5.13 -3.19
N GLY A 494 3.76 5.26 -3.25
CA GLY A 494 4.68 4.16 -2.99
C GLY A 494 4.33 2.88 -3.77
N VAL A 495 4.20 1.77 -3.07
CA VAL A 495 3.92 0.45 -3.65
C VAL A 495 2.60 0.39 -4.42
N ASP A 496 1.52 1.03 -3.92
CA ASP A 496 0.21 1.05 -4.60
C ASP A 496 0.29 1.69 -5.99
N CYS A 497 1.12 2.75 -6.14
CA CYS A 497 1.41 3.39 -7.40
C CYS A 497 2.01 2.41 -8.41
N VAL A 498 3.13 1.78 -8.04
CA VAL A 498 3.85 0.85 -8.92
C VAL A 498 2.98 -0.33 -9.32
N GLN A 499 2.22 -0.90 -8.38
CA GLN A 499 1.37 -2.05 -8.64
C GLN A 499 0.19 -1.72 -9.56
N THR A 500 -0.46 -0.58 -9.33
CA THR A 500 -1.59 -0.15 -10.14
C THR A 500 -1.14 0.14 -11.57
N LEU A 501 -0.13 0.99 -11.75
CA LEU A 501 0.31 1.41 -13.08
C LEU A 501 1.01 0.28 -13.85
N SER A 502 1.68 -0.65 -13.18
CA SER A 502 2.31 -1.82 -13.81
C SER A 502 1.30 -2.80 -14.43
N ARG A 503 -0.02 -2.59 -14.31
CA ARG A 503 -1.00 -3.36 -15.10
C ARG A 503 -0.89 -3.08 -16.60
N LEU A 504 -0.41 -1.89 -16.97
CA LEU A 504 -0.16 -1.52 -18.36
C LEU A 504 1.09 -2.16 -18.96
N ASN A 505 2.03 -2.65 -18.17
CA ASN A 505 3.36 -3.05 -18.61
C ASN A 505 3.42 -4.35 -19.41
N ARG A 506 2.29 -5.05 -19.59
CA ARG A 506 2.24 -6.28 -20.38
C ARG A 506 2.43 -6.01 -21.86
N THR A 507 3.31 -6.79 -22.49
CA THR A 507 3.50 -6.74 -23.94
C THR A 507 2.35 -7.44 -24.69
N PHE A 508 2.00 -6.92 -25.87
CA PHE A 508 1.04 -7.54 -26.79
C PHE A 508 1.45 -7.22 -28.23
N GLY A 509 1.91 -8.24 -28.96
CA GLY A 509 2.52 -8.01 -30.27
C GLY A 509 3.82 -7.22 -30.21
N ASP A 510 4.27 -6.69 -31.34
CA ASP A 510 5.58 -6.02 -31.47
C ASP A 510 5.58 -4.56 -30.99
N SER A 511 4.42 -3.92 -30.91
CA SER A 511 4.33 -2.51 -30.48
C SER A 511 2.97 -2.21 -29.85
N LYS A 512 2.94 -2.22 -28.53
CA LYS A 512 1.79 -1.76 -27.76
C LYS A 512 2.13 -0.43 -27.08
N PRO A 513 1.50 0.69 -27.45
CA PRO A 513 1.66 1.94 -26.71
C PRO A 513 0.87 1.90 -25.39
N THR A 514 1.37 2.62 -24.40
CA THR A 514 0.71 2.79 -23.10
C THR A 514 0.41 4.27 -22.88
N PHE A 515 -0.75 4.57 -22.26
CA PHE A 515 -1.19 5.93 -21.97
C PHE A 515 -1.72 5.99 -20.53
N ILE A 516 -1.29 6.99 -19.79
CA ILE A 516 -1.83 7.29 -18.45
C ILE A 516 -2.36 8.73 -18.48
N LEU A 517 -3.62 8.92 -18.12
CA LEU A 517 -4.21 10.20 -17.82
C LEU A 517 -4.55 10.24 -16.34
N ASP A 518 -3.93 11.15 -15.63
CA ASP A 518 -4.05 11.26 -14.17
C ASP A 518 -4.77 12.56 -13.81
N PHE A 519 -5.85 12.42 -13.03
CA PHE A 519 -6.69 13.53 -12.56
C PHE A 519 -6.38 13.90 -11.10
N PHE A 520 -5.42 13.21 -10.47
CA PHE A 520 -5.21 13.34 -9.03
C PHE A 520 -3.76 13.55 -8.63
N ASN A 521 -2.80 12.85 -9.26
CA ASN A 521 -1.43 12.79 -8.78
C ASN A 521 -0.50 13.71 -9.57
N ASP A 522 0.58 14.13 -8.91
CA ASP A 522 1.66 14.84 -9.58
C ASP A 522 2.61 13.85 -10.25
N ALA A 523 3.20 14.27 -11.39
CA ALA A 523 4.14 13.44 -12.14
C ALA A 523 5.40 13.09 -11.34
N GLN A 524 5.88 14.01 -10.48
CA GLN A 524 7.06 13.77 -9.66
C GLN A 524 6.77 12.74 -8.55
N ASP A 525 5.63 12.82 -7.88
CA ASP A 525 5.23 11.83 -6.87
C ASP A 525 5.15 10.41 -7.45
N ILE A 526 4.68 10.29 -8.69
CA ILE A 526 4.63 9.01 -9.40
C ILE A 526 6.04 8.52 -9.73
N LEU A 527 6.91 9.38 -10.22
CA LEU A 527 8.30 9.04 -10.52
C LEU A 527 9.03 8.59 -9.24
N ASP A 528 8.91 9.35 -8.15
CA ASP A 528 9.52 9.04 -6.85
C ASP A 528 9.01 7.70 -6.28
N ALA A 529 7.75 7.34 -6.56
CA ALA A 529 7.21 6.04 -6.16
C ALA A 529 7.82 4.85 -6.95
N PHE A 530 8.24 5.05 -8.20
CA PHE A 530 8.84 4.01 -9.04
C PHE A 530 10.34 3.81 -8.81
N LEU A 531 11.07 4.89 -8.53
CA LEU A 531 12.53 4.90 -8.45
C LEU A 531 13.12 3.84 -7.50
N PRO A 532 12.58 3.61 -6.27
CA PRO A 532 13.10 2.58 -5.37
C PRO A 532 13.05 1.15 -5.92
N TYR A 533 12.18 0.90 -6.91
CA TYR A 533 11.93 -0.44 -7.46
C TYR A 533 12.45 -0.61 -8.89
N TYR A 534 13.00 0.46 -9.48
CA TYR A 534 13.48 0.43 -10.86
C TYR A 534 14.72 -0.46 -11.02
N THR A 535 15.67 -0.37 -10.09
CA THR A 535 16.83 -1.25 -10.04
C THR A 535 16.69 -2.25 -8.90
N LYS A 536 17.39 -2.04 -7.80
CA LYS A 536 17.40 -2.88 -6.59
C LYS A 536 16.76 -2.09 -5.45
N ALA A 537 15.75 -2.66 -4.79
CA ALA A 537 15.24 -2.06 -3.56
C ALA A 537 16.26 -2.26 -2.44
N GLU A 538 16.79 -1.17 -1.92
CA GLU A 538 17.75 -1.14 -0.83
C GLU A 538 17.21 -0.37 0.35
N LEU A 539 17.62 -0.77 1.56
CA LEU A 539 17.32 -0.02 2.78
C LEU A 539 18.27 1.18 2.91
N THR A 540 17.77 2.33 3.35
CA THR A 540 18.63 3.46 3.75
C THR A 540 19.41 3.09 5.01
N ASP A 541 18.74 2.46 6.00
CA ASP A 541 19.34 1.98 7.25
C ASP A 541 18.53 0.77 7.77
N VAL A 542 18.95 0.19 8.91
CA VAL A 542 18.21 -0.87 9.61
C VAL A 542 17.48 -0.30 10.83
N THR A 543 16.37 -0.92 11.21
CA THR A 543 15.58 -0.47 12.36
C THR A 543 16.38 -0.59 13.67
N ASP A 544 16.51 0.51 14.42
CA ASP A 544 17.23 0.55 15.69
C ASP A 544 16.49 -0.24 16.78
N PRO A 545 17.11 -1.30 17.35
CA PRO A 545 16.51 -2.09 18.42
C PRO A 545 16.23 -1.31 19.72
N GLN A 546 16.91 -0.19 19.94
CA GLN A 546 16.75 0.61 21.17
C GLN A 546 15.43 1.38 21.22
N LEU A 547 14.81 1.62 20.08
CA LEU A 547 13.54 2.35 20.00
C LEU A 547 12.42 1.72 20.84
N ILE A 548 12.47 0.39 21.07
CA ILE A 548 11.47 -0.30 21.90
C ILE A 548 11.55 0.14 23.37
N TYR A 549 12.76 0.29 23.91
CA TYR A 549 12.96 0.74 25.29
C TYR A 549 12.60 2.22 25.49
N ASP A 550 12.79 3.03 24.45
CA ASP A 550 12.35 4.44 24.49
C ASP A 550 10.84 4.57 24.51
N LEU A 551 10.13 3.70 23.73
CA LEU A 551 8.67 3.65 23.79
C LEU A 551 8.16 3.13 25.13
N GLN A 552 8.79 2.09 25.71
CA GLN A 552 8.46 1.59 27.04
C GLN A 552 8.57 2.72 28.08
N LYS A 553 9.67 3.45 28.11
CA LYS A 553 9.86 4.58 29.04
C LYS A 553 8.80 5.68 28.86
N LYS A 554 8.41 5.99 27.63
CA LYS A 554 7.33 6.96 27.35
C LYS A 554 5.98 6.45 27.86
N LEU A 555 5.70 5.17 27.73
CA LEU A 555 4.47 4.57 28.22
C LEU A 555 4.43 4.53 29.76
N ASP A 556 5.54 4.14 30.38
CA ASP A 556 5.67 4.10 31.85
C ASP A 556 5.52 5.50 32.48
N ALA A 557 6.08 6.51 31.83
CA ALA A 557 6.02 7.91 32.32
C ALA A 557 4.59 8.47 32.39
N GLU A 558 3.66 7.96 31.58
CA GLU A 558 2.26 8.39 31.61
C GLU A 558 1.46 7.86 32.82
N GLY A 559 1.90 6.80 33.47
CA GLY A 559 1.27 6.24 34.66
C GLY A 559 -0.19 5.80 34.46
N ILE A 560 -0.55 5.36 33.26
CA ILE A 560 -1.89 4.84 32.93
C ILE A 560 -2.03 3.39 33.43
N TYR A 561 -0.98 2.62 33.38
CA TYR A 561 -0.91 1.26 33.92
C TYR A 561 0.17 1.17 35.00
N HIS A 562 0.12 0.11 35.81
CA HIS A 562 1.15 -0.24 36.77
C HIS A 562 1.72 -1.61 36.46
N TRP A 563 3.01 -1.80 36.75
CA TRP A 563 3.71 -3.05 36.45
C TRP A 563 3.15 -4.26 37.20
N GLU A 564 2.54 -4.06 38.37
CA GLU A 564 1.81 -5.12 39.07
C GLU A 564 0.62 -5.66 38.26
N GLU A 565 -0.09 -4.78 37.55
CA GLU A 565 -1.20 -5.13 36.64
C GLU A 565 -0.70 -5.88 35.41
N VAL A 566 0.40 -5.42 34.82
CA VAL A 566 1.06 -6.06 33.67
C VAL A 566 1.50 -7.47 34.04
N THR A 567 2.17 -7.65 35.18
CA THR A 567 2.65 -8.94 35.65
C THR A 567 1.50 -9.90 35.98
N ALA A 568 0.46 -9.43 36.70
CA ALA A 568 -0.70 -10.23 37.02
C ALA A 568 -1.47 -10.66 35.77
N PHE A 569 -1.60 -9.75 34.77
CA PHE A 569 -2.20 -10.06 33.49
C PHE A 569 -1.39 -11.13 32.75
N ALA A 570 -0.07 -10.97 32.65
CA ALA A 570 0.80 -11.92 31.95
C ALA A 570 0.73 -13.32 32.58
N LEU A 571 0.77 -13.42 33.89
CA LEU A 571 0.59 -14.71 34.62
C LEU A 571 -0.76 -15.37 34.28
N ALA A 572 -1.84 -14.59 34.20
CA ALA A 572 -3.15 -15.12 33.83
C ALA A 572 -3.23 -15.46 32.33
N PHE A 573 -2.55 -14.70 31.47
CA PHE A 573 -2.55 -14.91 30.02
C PHE A 573 -1.85 -16.22 29.63
N PHE A 574 -0.75 -16.56 30.29
CA PHE A 574 0.00 -17.79 30.04
C PHE A 574 -0.54 -19.02 30.82
N ASP A 575 -1.56 -18.87 31.68
CA ASP A 575 -2.24 -20.00 32.31
C ASP A 575 -3.29 -20.59 31.34
N PRO A 576 -3.12 -21.83 30.86
CA PRO A 576 -4.07 -22.48 29.95
C PRO A 576 -5.48 -22.66 30.51
N LYS A 577 -5.63 -22.53 31.82
CA LYS A 577 -6.92 -22.71 32.56
C LYS A 577 -7.63 -21.37 32.85
N ALA A 578 -6.98 -20.25 32.54
CA ALA A 578 -7.57 -18.94 32.83
C ALA A 578 -8.70 -18.59 31.86
N ALA A 579 -9.85 -18.17 32.39
CA ALA A 579 -10.97 -17.70 31.60
C ALA A 579 -10.66 -16.32 30.96
N ALA A 580 -11.11 -16.06 29.73
CA ALA A 580 -10.94 -14.79 29.06
C ALA A 580 -11.46 -13.56 29.83
N SER A 581 -12.48 -13.76 30.67
CA SER A 581 -13.03 -12.71 31.56
C SER A 581 -12.02 -12.22 32.61
N LYS A 582 -11.06 -13.04 33.03
CA LYS A 582 -9.98 -12.64 33.95
C LYS A 582 -9.01 -11.66 33.31
N LEU A 583 -8.74 -11.79 31.99
CA LEU A 583 -7.83 -10.91 31.27
C LEU A 583 -8.36 -9.47 31.23
N SER A 584 -9.65 -9.32 30.93
CA SER A 584 -10.28 -7.99 30.95
C SER A 584 -10.30 -7.36 32.35
N TYR A 585 -10.38 -8.17 33.41
CA TYR A 585 -10.33 -7.69 34.78
C TYR A 585 -9.00 -7.00 35.13
N TYR A 586 -7.86 -7.56 34.71
CA TYR A 586 -6.55 -6.95 34.98
C TYR A 586 -6.28 -5.68 34.15
N CYS A 587 -6.96 -5.49 33.02
CA CYS A 587 -6.90 -4.26 32.24
C CYS A 587 -7.86 -3.16 32.73
N ALA A 588 -8.87 -3.52 33.57
CA ALA A 588 -9.90 -2.59 33.99
C ALA A 588 -9.37 -1.37 34.76
N PRO A 589 -8.41 -1.47 35.70
CA PRO A 589 -7.91 -0.29 36.41
C PRO A 589 -7.19 0.71 35.51
N ALA A 590 -6.38 0.24 34.55
CA ALA A 590 -5.72 1.12 33.57
C ALA A 590 -6.72 1.79 32.65
N LYS A 591 -7.74 1.06 32.16
CA LYS A 591 -8.86 1.62 31.40
C LYS A 591 -9.59 2.72 32.18
N GLU A 592 -9.89 2.49 33.47
CA GLU A 592 -10.59 3.46 34.30
C GLU A 592 -9.75 4.72 34.54
N ARG A 593 -8.44 4.59 34.81
CA ARG A 593 -7.52 5.72 34.94
C ARG A 593 -7.46 6.55 33.66
N PHE A 594 -7.34 5.90 32.50
CA PHE A 594 -7.35 6.55 31.21
C PHE A 594 -8.66 7.29 30.96
N SER A 595 -9.80 6.62 31.08
CA SER A 595 -11.12 7.22 30.83
C SER A 595 -11.40 8.41 31.76
N LYS A 596 -11.04 8.31 33.05
CA LYS A 596 -11.21 9.39 34.02
C LYS A 596 -10.35 10.61 33.67
N ARG A 597 -9.06 10.40 33.36
CA ARG A 597 -8.15 11.50 32.96
C ARG A 597 -8.61 12.13 31.65
N TYR A 598 -9.02 11.33 30.66
CA TYR A 598 -9.51 11.80 29.37
C TYR A 598 -10.77 12.67 29.52
N LYS A 599 -11.74 12.22 30.32
CA LYS A 599 -12.95 12.97 30.60
C LYS A 599 -12.66 14.29 31.32
N LEU A 600 -11.81 14.28 32.34
CA LEU A 600 -11.40 15.50 33.04
C LEU A 600 -10.70 16.50 32.12
N ALA A 601 -9.84 16.03 31.23
CA ALA A 601 -9.14 16.87 30.26
C ALA A 601 -10.13 17.49 29.25
N GLN A 602 -11.12 16.73 28.78
CA GLN A 602 -12.18 17.26 27.91
C GLN A 602 -13.05 18.30 28.62
N GLU A 603 -13.52 18.01 29.85
CA GLU A 603 -14.29 18.97 30.64
C GLU A 603 -13.51 20.26 30.87
N SER A 604 -12.22 20.17 31.22
CA SER A 604 -11.35 21.32 31.41
C SER A 604 -11.20 22.15 30.12
N ARG A 605 -11.06 21.48 28.97
CA ARG A 605 -10.98 22.13 27.68
C ARG A 605 -12.28 22.86 27.31
N GLN A 606 -13.42 22.20 27.53
CA GLN A 606 -14.73 22.81 27.27
C GLN A 606 -14.95 24.08 28.14
N HIS A 607 -14.67 23.99 29.43
CA HIS A 607 -14.75 25.15 30.31
C HIS A 607 -13.81 26.30 29.88
N ALA A 608 -12.59 25.97 29.45
CA ALA A 608 -11.64 26.96 28.97
C ALA A 608 -12.12 27.64 27.67
N LEU A 609 -12.76 26.90 26.77
CA LEU A 609 -13.37 27.44 25.54
C LEU A 609 -14.57 28.35 25.86
N GLU A 610 -15.43 27.96 26.80
CA GLU A 610 -16.55 28.78 27.23
C GLU A 610 -16.04 30.11 27.88
N PHE A 611 -14.98 30.03 28.68
CA PHE A 611 -14.36 31.22 29.26
C PHE A 611 -13.73 32.12 28.19
N LYS A 612 -13.10 31.55 27.17
CA LYS A 612 -12.57 32.28 26.04
C LYS A 612 -13.68 33.05 25.30
N ARG A 613 -14.78 32.37 24.97
CA ARG A 613 -15.95 33.00 24.31
C ARG A 613 -16.53 34.15 25.14
N ALA A 614 -16.66 33.97 26.45
CA ALA A 614 -17.15 35.02 27.34
C ALA A 614 -16.20 36.24 27.40
N ALA A 615 -14.88 36.02 27.43
CA ALA A 615 -13.89 37.10 27.42
C ALA A 615 -13.89 37.85 26.07
N GLU A 616 -14.05 37.15 24.94
CA GLU A 616 -14.19 37.75 23.61
C GLU A 616 -15.44 38.65 23.52
N GLN A 617 -16.60 38.15 23.99
CA GLN A 617 -17.85 38.92 23.97
C GLN A 617 -17.81 40.15 24.86
N ASN A 618 -17.07 40.10 25.96
CA ASN A 618 -16.93 41.23 26.91
C ASN A 618 -15.77 42.19 26.58
N GLY A 619 -14.97 41.92 25.55
CA GLY A 619 -13.82 42.74 25.19
C GLY A 619 -12.69 42.75 26.25
N ASP A 620 -12.63 41.72 27.12
CA ASP A 620 -11.63 41.58 28.17
C ASP A 620 -10.34 40.97 27.62
N SER A 621 -9.41 41.82 27.20
CA SER A 621 -8.13 41.39 26.63
C SER A 621 -7.21 40.63 27.61
N ALA A 622 -7.34 40.88 28.92
CA ALA A 622 -6.57 40.17 29.95
C ALA A 622 -7.20 38.79 30.24
N GLY A 623 -8.53 38.70 30.28
CA GLY A 623 -9.26 37.46 30.36
C GLY A 623 -9.04 36.57 29.16
N LEU A 624 -8.99 37.15 27.95
CA LEU A 624 -8.74 36.41 26.71
C LEU A 624 -7.38 35.69 26.72
N LYS A 625 -6.30 36.35 27.10
CA LYS A 625 -4.97 35.76 27.21
C LYS A 625 -4.91 34.61 28.23
N LYS A 626 -5.63 34.73 29.35
CA LYS A 626 -5.71 33.66 30.35
C LYS A 626 -6.54 32.48 29.83
N ALA A 627 -7.63 32.76 29.12
CA ALA A 627 -8.46 31.75 28.51
C ALA A 627 -7.69 30.99 27.43
N GLU A 628 -6.96 31.68 26.57
CA GLU A 628 -6.12 31.02 25.53
C GLU A 628 -5.05 30.10 26.14
N ALA A 629 -4.37 30.54 27.21
CA ALA A 629 -3.43 29.71 27.94
C ALA A 629 -4.10 28.44 28.54
N ALA A 630 -5.30 28.59 29.11
CA ALA A 630 -6.05 27.49 29.68
C ALA A 630 -6.55 26.50 28.59
N VAL A 631 -6.98 27.00 27.42
CA VAL A 631 -7.36 26.14 26.28
C VAL A 631 -6.16 25.36 25.79
N LYS A 632 -4.99 26.00 25.67
CA LYS A 632 -3.76 25.31 25.25
C LYS A 632 -3.36 24.23 26.24
N GLU A 633 -3.33 24.55 27.55
CA GLU A 633 -2.97 23.57 28.59
C GLU A 633 -3.93 22.35 28.62
N ALA A 634 -5.24 22.62 28.54
CA ALA A 634 -6.22 21.54 28.50
C ALA A 634 -6.15 20.73 27.20
N GLY A 635 -5.82 21.37 26.07
CA GLY A 635 -5.53 20.71 24.79
C GLY A 635 -4.34 19.76 24.90
N GLU A 636 -3.23 20.23 25.46
CA GLU A 636 -2.02 19.41 25.66
C GLU A 636 -2.29 18.16 26.50
N GLN A 637 -3.19 18.23 27.50
CA GLN A 637 -3.56 17.07 28.32
C GLN A 637 -4.36 16.02 27.53
N VAL A 638 -5.25 16.43 26.64
CA VAL A 638 -5.97 15.51 25.73
C VAL A 638 -4.98 14.88 24.77
N ASP A 639 -4.08 15.67 24.18
CA ASP A 639 -3.09 15.22 23.21
C ASP A 639 -2.11 14.21 23.81
N GLN A 640 -1.71 14.38 25.08
CA GLN A 640 -0.86 13.42 25.80
C GLN A 640 -1.53 12.05 25.93
N LEU A 641 -2.82 12.01 26.24
CA LEU A 641 -3.58 10.77 26.36
C LEU A 641 -3.78 10.09 24.99
N ASP A 642 -4.02 10.87 23.95
CA ASP A 642 -4.07 10.38 22.58
C ASP A 642 -2.71 9.84 22.14
N LEU A 643 -1.63 10.53 22.48
CA LEU A 643 -0.27 10.11 22.22
C LEU A 643 0.07 8.83 22.97
N PHE A 644 -0.32 8.69 24.22
CA PHE A 644 -0.19 7.45 24.98
C PHE A 644 -0.85 6.28 24.25
N LYS A 645 -2.09 6.44 23.81
CA LYS A 645 -2.79 5.39 23.06
C LYS A 645 -2.08 5.02 21.77
N LYS A 646 -1.57 6.01 21.02
CA LYS A 646 -0.79 5.78 19.80
C LYS A 646 0.54 5.09 20.09
N ASN A 647 1.25 5.53 21.12
CA ASN A 647 2.52 4.93 21.55
C ASN A 647 2.31 3.48 22.02
N LEU A 648 1.20 3.19 22.69
CA LEU A 648 0.85 1.82 23.11
C LEU A 648 0.70 0.89 21.90
N GLN A 649 0.02 1.37 20.86
CA GLN A 649 -0.12 0.62 19.60
C GLN A 649 1.22 0.49 18.86
N SER A 650 2.01 1.55 18.82
CA SER A 650 3.33 1.57 18.19
C SER A 650 4.30 0.62 18.89
N PHE A 651 4.26 0.57 20.23
CA PHE A 651 5.06 -0.37 21.02
C PHE A 651 4.73 -1.82 20.67
N VAL A 652 3.46 -2.18 20.62
CA VAL A 652 3.04 -3.55 20.25
C VAL A 652 3.58 -3.90 18.85
N ARG A 653 3.38 -3.01 17.87
CA ARG A 653 3.83 -3.26 16.48
C ARG A 653 5.34 -3.36 16.36
N LEU A 654 6.06 -2.48 17.03
CA LEU A 654 7.52 -2.46 16.98
C LEU A 654 8.11 -3.68 17.69
N TYR A 655 7.58 -4.06 18.86
CA TYR A 655 8.02 -5.25 19.58
C TYR A 655 7.72 -6.53 18.76
N GLU A 656 6.52 -6.68 18.25
CA GLU A 656 6.13 -7.79 17.39
C GLU A 656 7.02 -7.90 16.14
N PHE A 657 7.49 -6.79 15.60
CA PHE A 657 8.43 -6.75 14.48
C PHE A 657 9.86 -7.10 14.91
N LEU A 658 10.41 -6.37 15.88
CA LEU A 658 11.80 -6.53 16.29
C LEU A 658 12.09 -7.91 16.92
N SER A 659 11.16 -8.47 17.66
CA SER A 659 11.30 -9.81 18.27
C SER A 659 11.43 -10.95 17.25
N GLN A 660 11.10 -10.70 15.97
CA GLN A 660 11.33 -11.66 14.89
C GLN A 660 12.74 -11.63 14.31
N ILE A 661 13.41 -10.51 14.48
CA ILE A 661 14.75 -10.24 13.94
C ILE A 661 15.80 -10.44 15.03
N ILE A 662 15.45 -10.04 16.26
CA ILE A 662 16.36 -10.01 17.40
C ILE A 662 15.74 -10.82 18.55
N PRO A 663 16.45 -11.80 19.10
CA PRO A 663 16.00 -12.49 20.29
C PRO A 663 16.14 -11.57 21.52
N TYR A 664 15.05 -10.93 21.93
CA TYR A 664 15.01 -10.23 23.21
C TYR A 664 14.87 -11.25 24.35
N GLU A 665 15.86 -11.33 25.24
CA GLU A 665 15.77 -12.09 26.48
C GLU A 665 15.12 -11.27 27.60
N ASP A 666 14.23 -10.35 27.27
CA ASP A 666 13.59 -9.39 28.17
C ASP A 666 12.12 -9.76 28.39
N ARG A 667 11.85 -10.33 29.56
CA ARG A 667 10.51 -10.75 29.99
C ARG A 667 9.54 -9.58 30.15
N GLU A 668 10.04 -8.40 30.54
CA GLU A 668 9.21 -7.22 30.78
C GLU A 668 8.62 -6.71 29.48
N LEU A 669 9.42 -6.66 28.41
CA LEU A 669 8.94 -6.29 27.08
C LEU A 669 7.83 -7.21 26.58
N GLU A 670 7.96 -8.53 26.78
CA GLU A 670 6.95 -9.50 26.36
C GLU A 670 5.66 -9.36 27.17
N GLN A 671 5.79 -9.24 28.50
CA GLN A 671 4.65 -9.02 29.38
C GLN A 671 3.89 -7.75 29.03
N LEU A 672 4.63 -6.66 28.80
CA LEU A 672 4.04 -5.39 28.40
C LEU A 672 3.38 -5.50 27.02
N CYS A 673 3.97 -6.21 26.07
CA CYS A 673 3.39 -6.38 24.74
C CYS A 673 2.04 -7.11 24.80
N VAL A 674 1.94 -8.24 25.50
CA VAL A 674 0.65 -8.97 25.61
C VAL A 674 -0.39 -8.17 26.39
N TYR A 675 0.02 -7.45 27.43
CA TYR A 675 -0.84 -6.55 28.18
C TYR A 675 -1.35 -5.38 27.32
N ALA A 676 -0.44 -4.67 26.65
CA ALA A 676 -0.75 -3.53 25.77
C ALA A 676 -1.70 -3.92 24.64
N LYS A 677 -1.49 -5.09 24.06
CA LYS A 677 -2.35 -5.64 22.99
C LYS A 677 -3.80 -5.83 23.43
N HIS A 678 -4.03 -6.18 24.71
CA HIS A 678 -5.38 -6.33 25.28
C HIS A 678 -5.94 -5.02 25.83
N LEU A 679 -5.09 -4.16 26.35
CA LEU A 679 -5.50 -2.85 26.89
C LEU A 679 -5.94 -1.89 25.77
N TYR A 680 -5.18 -1.82 24.65
CA TYR A 680 -5.41 -0.86 23.57
C TYR A 680 -6.87 -0.82 23.06
N PRO A 681 -7.53 -1.96 22.75
CA PRO A 681 -8.93 -1.96 22.29
C PRO A 681 -9.94 -1.48 23.35
N LEU A 682 -9.56 -1.52 24.63
CA LEU A 682 -10.42 -1.10 25.75
C LEU A 682 -10.35 0.40 25.98
N LEU A 683 -9.29 1.07 25.52
CA LEU A 683 -9.12 2.52 25.60
C LEU A 683 -9.96 3.18 24.51
N ARG A 684 -11.28 3.21 24.70
CA ARG A 684 -12.19 3.92 23.80
C ARG A 684 -12.14 5.40 24.14
N ILE A 685 -11.80 6.20 23.15
CA ILE A 685 -12.07 7.63 23.16
C ILE A 685 -13.54 7.72 22.81
N ASP A 686 -14.37 8.21 23.73
CA ASP A 686 -15.80 8.35 23.46
C ASP A 686 -15.98 9.24 22.24
N ARG A 687 -16.65 8.69 21.23
CA ARG A 687 -16.95 9.36 19.96
C ARG A 687 -18.03 10.45 20.11
N LEU A 688 -18.22 10.96 21.31
CA LEU A 688 -19.16 12.05 21.59
C LEU A 688 -18.80 13.38 20.92
N ASP A 689 -17.56 13.51 20.40
CA ASP A 689 -17.14 14.62 19.54
C ASP A 689 -17.18 14.32 18.02
N GLN A 690 -18.01 13.42 17.57
CA GLN A 690 -18.38 13.38 16.16
C GLN A 690 -19.47 14.45 15.91
N GLU A 691 -19.11 15.70 15.97
CA GLU A 691 -19.82 16.75 15.25
C GLU A 691 -19.70 16.38 13.76
N ASP A 692 -20.79 15.90 13.24
CA ASP A 692 -20.88 15.53 11.83
C ASP A 692 -20.97 16.83 11.04
N VAL A 693 -19.94 17.11 10.21
CA VAL A 693 -19.93 18.33 9.38
C VAL A 693 -21.08 18.18 8.37
N ASP A 694 -22.10 19.01 8.50
CA ASP A 694 -23.21 19.03 7.54
C ASP A 694 -22.72 19.59 6.19
N VAL A 695 -22.81 18.78 5.16
CA VAL A 695 -22.48 19.15 3.77
C VAL A 695 -23.72 19.26 2.90
N GLY A 696 -24.91 19.18 3.51
CA GLY A 696 -26.19 19.12 2.77
C GLY A 696 -26.54 20.39 1.99
N GLU A 697 -26.04 21.57 2.43
CA GLU A 697 -26.33 22.88 1.83
C GLU A 697 -25.20 23.43 0.95
N LEU A 698 -24.15 22.67 0.70
CA LEU A 698 -23.02 23.10 -0.12
C LEU A 698 -23.38 23.15 -1.61
N GLN A 699 -22.96 24.19 -2.29
CA GLN A 699 -23.12 24.38 -3.74
C GLN A 699 -21.77 24.52 -4.43
N LEU A 700 -21.55 23.75 -5.49
CA LEU A 700 -20.40 23.89 -6.37
C LEU A 700 -20.64 25.09 -7.31
N THR A 701 -20.04 26.23 -7.05
CA THR A 701 -20.26 27.46 -7.81
C THR A 701 -19.36 27.60 -9.03
N HIS A 702 -18.20 26.96 -9.00
CA HIS A 702 -17.26 26.98 -10.12
C HIS A 702 -16.56 25.63 -10.24
N TYR A 703 -16.32 25.16 -11.47
CA TYR A 703 -15.55 23.95 -11.77
C TYR A 703 -14.86 24.08 -13.12
N ARG A 704 -13.58 23.75 -13.18
CA ARG A 704 -12.80 23.72 -14.42
C ARG A 704 -11.81 22.57 -14.40
N LEU A 705 -11.77 21.76 -15.44
CA LEU A 705 -10.77 20.72 -15.65
C LEU A 705 -9.80 21.20 -16.75
N THR A 706 -8.50 21.23 -16.48
CA THR A 706 -7.47 21.71 -17.39
C THR A 706 -6.39 20.68 -17.56
N LYS A 707 -5.99 20.38 -18.82
CA LYS A 707 -4.81 19.56 -19.12
C LYS A 707 -3.58 20.38 -18.75
N ARG A 708 -2.72 19.84 -17.87
CA ARG A 708 -1.51 20.51 -17.40
C ARG A 708 -0.32 20.25 -18.31
N ALA A 709 0.07 18.98 -18.42
CA ALA A 709 1.26 18.58 -19.14
C ALA A 709 1.08 17.21 -19.78
N GLU A 710 1.76 17.01 -20.88
CA GLU A 710 2.00 15.70 -21.48
C GLU A 710 3.50 15.46 -21.44
N GLN A 711 3.94 14.49 -20.66
CA GLN A 711 5.35 14.29 -20.36
C GLN A 711 5.75 12.84 -20.66
N GLN A 712 7.01 12.69 -21.11
CA GLN A 712 7.69 11.43 -21.11
C GLN A 712 8.53 11.35 -19.83
N LEU A 713 8.03 10.65 -18.83
CA LEU A 713 8.80 10.41 -17.61
C LEU A 713 9.81 9.29 -17.89
N ARG A 714 11.09 9.57 -17.71
CA ARG A 714 12.16 8.59 -17.92
C ARG A 714 12.74 8.18 -16.58
N LEU A 715 12.63 6.88 -16.28
CA LEU A 715 13.22 6.28 -15.07
C LEU A 715 14.76 6.20 -15.10
N SER A 716 15.41 6.47 -16.25
CA SER A 716 16.83 6.19 -16.49
C SER A 716 17.81 7.35 -16.20
N GLU A 717 17.35 8.55 -15.89
CA GLU A 717 18.22 9.75 -15.95
C GLU A 717 18.74 10.25 -14.58
N GLU A 718 18.29 9.74 -13.44
CA GLU A 718 18.71 10.26 -12.14
C GLU A 718 19.43 9.20 -11.29
N GLY A 719 20.74 9.38 -11.14
CA GLY A 719 21.56 8.65 -10.16
C GLY A 719 21.40 9.24 -8.76
N GLY A 720 20.25 9.02 -8.12
CA GLY A 720 20.01 9.36 -6.71
C GLY A 720 20.05 8.11 -5.82
N ASP A 721 20.36 8.29 -4.54
CA ASP A 721 20.25 7.23 -3.53
C ASP A 721 18.79 7.13 -3.08
N TYR A 722 18.01 6.28 -3.76
CA TYR A 722 16.58 6.08 -3.51
C TYR A 722 16.36 4.86 -2.60
N GLY A 723 16.95 4.87 -1.41
CA GLY A 723 16.76 3.80 -0.43
C GLY A 723 15.38 3.83 0.24
N LEU A 724 14.91 2.66 0.68
CA LEU A 724 13.71 2.52 1.50
C LEU A 724 14.03 2.86 2.96
N ASP A 725 13.27 3.77 3.56
CA ASP A 725 13.44 4.10 4.97
C ASP A 725 13.13 2.88 5.85
N PRO A 726 13.94 2.64 6.91
CA PRO A 726 13.70 1.57 7.86
C PRO A 726 12.35 1.76 8.57
N ALA A 727 11.85 0.70 9.21
CA ALA A 727 10.54 0.69 9.88
C ALA A 727 10.43 1.63 11.10
N THR A 728 11.32 2.59 11.26
CA THR A 728 11.40 3.59 12.35
C THR A 728 10.17 4.49 12.45
N GLY A 729 9.42 4.70 11.33
CA GLY A 729 8.16 5.43 11.35
C GLY A 729 7.05 4.82 12.20
N LEU A 730 7.23 3.58 12.70
CA LEU A 730 6.29 2.92 13.60
C LEU A 730 6.32 3.48 15.04
N GLY A 731 7.37 4.24 15.42
CA GLY A 731 7.59 4.70 16.79
C GLY A 731 7.22 6.15 17.11
N SER A 732 6.87 6.99 16.13
CA SER A 732 6.56 8.39 16.37
C SER A 732 5.11 8.72 16.04
N GLY A 733 4.20 8.49 16.99
CA GLY A 733 2.88 9.11 16.95
C GLY A 733 3.05 10.63 17.06
N LYS A 734 2.70 11.42 16.02
CA LYS A 734 2.57 12.87 16.18
C LYS A 734 1.23 13.14 16.85
N PRO A 735 1.17 14.07 17.83
CA PRO A 735 -0.10 14.50 18.39
C PRO A 735 -1.00 15.01 17.24
N HIS A 736 -2.26 14.64 17.28
CA HIS A 736 -3.24 15.23 16.39
C HIS A 736 -3.70 16.53 17.06
N ASP A 737 -3.27 17.67 16.53
CA ASP A 737 -3.82 18.95 16.90
C ASP A 737 -5.14 19.15 16.13
N PRO A 738 -6.31 19.06 16.79
CA PRO A 738 -7.57 19.43 16.17
C PRO A 738 -7.68 20.95 16.15
N GLU A 739 -7.12 21.57 15.13
CA GLU A 739 -7.36 22.99 14.84
C GLU A 739 -8.83 23.16 14.47
N LYS A 740 -9.67 23.52 15.44
CA LYS A 740 -11.07 23.88 15.17
C LYS A 740 -11.09 25.26 14.54
N LYS A 741 -11.68 25.36 13.36
CA LYS A 741 -11.96 26.61 12.64
C LYS A 741 -13.40 26.61 12.18
N ARG A 742 -13.97 27.78 12.00
CA ARG A 742 -15.29 27.92 11.38
C ARG A 742 -15.25 27.36 9.96
N LEU A 743 -16.29 26.66 9.58
CA LEU A 743 -16.37 26.05 8.26
C LEU A 743 -16.24 27.09 7.14
N SER A 744 -16.84 28.27 7.32
CA SER A 744 -16.69 29.43 6.43
C SER A 744 -15.25 29.90 6.29
N GLU A 745 -14.49 30.00 7.40
CA GLU A 745 -13.07 30.39 7.39
C GLU A 745 -12.21 29.36 6.66
N ILE A 746 -12.53 28.07 6.80
CA ILE A 746 -11.83 27.00 6.08
C ILE A 746 -12.13 27.10 4.59
N ILE A 747 -13.38 27.31 4.20
CA ILE A 747 -13.81 27.46 2.81
C ILE A 747 -13.20 28.75 2.22
N GLU A 748 -13.20 29.87 2.95
CA GLU A 748 -12.65 31.14 2.52
C GLU A 748 -11.11 31.08 2.38
N ALA A 749 -10.41 30.49 3.36
CA ALA A 749 -8.96 30.25 3.28
C ALA A 749 -8.58 29.33 2.12
N LEU A 750 -9.42 28.34 1.82
CA LEU A 750 -9.27 27.49 0.65
C LEU A 750 -9.50 28.27 -0.66
N ASN A 751 -10.40 29.24 -0.69
CA ASN A 751 -10.72 30.06 -1.86
C ASN A 751 -9.81 31.30 -2.04
N ASP A 752 -9.14 31.83 -0.99
CA ASP A 752 -8.48 33.15 -0.98
C ASP A 752 -6.97 33.14 -1.28
N ILE A 753 -6.26 32.02 -1.08
CA ILE A 753 -4.80 32.01 -1.28
C ILE A 753 -4.44 32.21 -2.75
N PHE A 754 -5.26 31.74 -3.67
CA PHE A 754 -5.01 31.82 -5.11
C PHE A 754 -6.27 32.22 -5.86
N GLY A 755 -6.58 33.39 -6.09
CA GLY A 755 -7.71 33.87 -6.92
C GLY A 755 -8.65 32.81 -7.54
N ALA A 756 -9.76 33.19 -8.06
CA ALA A 756 -10.90 32.33 -8.48
C ALA A 756 -10.61 31.18 -9.47
N GLU A 757 -9.36 30.90 -9.81
CA GLU A 757 -9.00 30.03 -10.92
C GLU A 757 -8.08 28.82 -10.58
N VAL A 758 -7.70 28.60 -9.32
CA VAL A 758 -6.76 27.53 -8.91
C VAL A 758 -7.35 26.65 -7.82
N SER A 759 -7.19 25.31 -7.92
CA SER A 759 -7.71 24.36 -6.91
C SER A 759 -6.87 24.35 -5.63
N ASP A 760 -7.48 24.00 -4.49
CA ASP A 760 -6.79 23.93 -3.21
C ASP A 760 -5.78 22.78 -3.13
N GLU A 761 -6.04 21.68 -3.86
CA GLU A 761 -5.07 20.58 -3.97
C GLU A 761 -3.83 21.05 -4.72
N ASP A 762 -3.99 21.85 -5.78
CA ASP A 762 -2.87 22.45 -6.52
C ASP A 762 -2.12 23.46 -5.66
N GLN A 763 -2.85 24.20 -4.84
CA GLN A 763 -2.26 25.17 -3.89
C GLN A 763 -1.46 24.46 -2.80
N LEU A 764 -2.05 23.43 -2.20
CA LEU A 764 -1.38 22.64 -1.17
C LEU A 764 -0.20 21.87 -1.76
N GLN A 765 -0.33 21.39 -2.99
CA GLN A 765 0.72 20.67 -3.69
C GLN A 765 1.87 21.61 -4.09
N PHE A 766 1.54 22.77 -4.62
CA PHE A 766 2.53 23.82 -4.92
C PHE A 766 3.25 24.30 -3.64
N LEU A 767 2.49 24.57 -2.56
CA LEU A 767 3.03 24.90 -1.26
C LEU A 767 3.94 23.79 -0.71
N THR A 768 3.48 22.54 -0.78
CA THR A 768 4.25 21.38 -0.31
C THR A 768 5.48 21.15 -1.18
N GLY A 769 5.36 21.29 -2.50
CA GLY A 769 6.47 21.20 -3.44
C GLY A 769 7.55 22.26 -3.18
N ILE A 770 7.16 23.50 -2.99
CA ILE A 770 8.07 24.60 -2.62
C ILE A 770 8.68 24.37 -1.23
N ALA A 771 7.89 23.96 -0.23
CA ALA A 771 8.37 23.67 1.12
C ALA A 771 9.40 22.52 1.10
N ASN A 772 9.15 21.46 0.36
CA ASN A 772 10.08 20.32 0.21
C ASN A 772 11.38 20.71 -0.52
N ARG A 773 11.32 21.57 -1.52
CA ARG A 773 12.54 22.09 -2.20
C ARG A 773 13.37 22.97 -1.25
N ILE A 774 12.72 23.77 -0.42
CA ILE A 774 13.39 24.63 0.56
C ILE A 774 13.94 23.80 1.73
N SER A 775 13.26 22.76 2.17
CA SER A 775 13.74 21.90 3.26
C SER A 775 15.05 21.16 2.91
N ARG A 776 15.36 21.00 1.64
CA ARG A 776 16.63 20.42 1.16
C ARG A 776 17.78 21.43 1.11
N GLN A 777 17.52 22.72 1.32
CA GLN A 777 18.55 23.76 1.35
C GLN A 777 19.08 23.94 2.77
N GLU A 778 20.23 23.35 3.07
CA GLU A 778 20.84 23.32 4.42
C GLU A 778 21.06 24.73 5.02
N ASP A 779 21.45 25.72 4.20
CA ASP A 779 21.68 27.10 4.60
C ASP A 779 20.38 27.78 5.05
N VAL A 780 19.27 27.46 4.41
CA VAL A 780 17.95 28.01 4.70
C VAL A 780 17.36 27.32 5.94
N MET A 781 17.45 26.01 6.02
CA MET A 781 16.98 25.26 7.18
C MET A 781 17.77 25.58 8.46
N ALA A 782 19.06 25.90 8.36
CA ALA A 782 19.84 26.39 9.48
C ALA A 782 19.31 27.75 10.01
N GLN A 783 18.82 28.62 9.13
CA GLN A 783 18.16 29.86 9.57
C GLN A 783 16.79 29.60 10.22
N VAL A 784 15.99 28.73 9.62
CA VAL A 784 14.65 28.36 10.14
C VAL A 784 14.75 27.73 11.52
N ASN A 785 15.78 26.91 11.76
CA ASN A 785 15.95 26.17 13.00
C ASN A 785 16.54 27.01 14.15
N ASN A 786 17.29 28.06 13.82
CA ASN A 786 18.07 28.81 14.84
C ASN A 786 17.60 30.23 15.11
N HIS A 787 16.56 30.73 14.39
CA HIS A 787 16.11 32.12 14.52
C HIS A 787 14.58 32.22 14.71
N SER A 788 14.09 33.32 15.28
CA SER A 788 12.65 33.55 15.39
C SER A 788 12.00 33.78 14.01
N VAL A 789 10.70 33.54 13.90
CA VAL A 789 9.91 33.77 12.68
C VAL A 789 10.13 35.18 12.11
N GLU A 790 10.19 36.21 12.97
CA GLU A 790 10.46 37.59 12.53
C GLU A 790 11.86 37.75 11.93
N GLN A 791 12.87 37.16 12.56
CA GLN A 791 14.25 37.22 12.07
C GLN A 791 14.42 36.46 10.74
N VAL A 792 13.80 35.28 10.61
CA VAL A 792 13.82 34.52 9.38
C VAL A 792 13.14 35.28 8.25
N MET A 793 12.01 35.94 8.51
CA MET A 793 11.27 36.72 7.49
C MET A 793 11.96 38.04 7.12
N HIS A 794 12.92 38.53 7.92
CA HIS A 794 13.80 39.69 7.60
C HIS A 794 15.17 39.26 7.03
N GLY A 795 15.46 37.94 7.00
CA GLY A 795 16.69 37.35 6.48
C GLY A 795 16.65 37.01 5.00
N LEU A 796 17.43 35.99 4.62
CA LEU A 796 17.51 35.50 3.25
C LEU A 796 16.33 34.62 2.83
N PHE A 797 15.56 34.13 3.78
CA PHE A 797 14.48 33.18 3.58
C PHE A 797 13.44 33.64 2.54
N PRO A 798 12.82 34.86 2.64
CA PRO A 798 11.83 35.24 1.63
C PRO A 798 12.39 35.29 0.21
N LYS A 799 13.66 35.70 0.06
CA LYS A 799 14.33 35.70 -1.24
C LYS A 799 14.53 34.30 -1.77
N ARG A 800 14.96 33.36 -0.95
CA ARG A 800 15.13 31.96 -1.32
C ARG A 800 13.81 31.26 -1.69
N VAL A 801 12.73 31.59 -0.98
CA VAL A 801 11.38 31.14 -1.35
C VAL A 801 11.02 31.64 -2.74
N LEU A 802 11.27 32.93 -3.04
CA LEU A 802 10.99 33.49 -4.36
C LEU A 802 11.89 32.90 -5.46
N ASP A 803 13.17 32.67 -5.18
CA ASP A 803 14.08 31.98 -6.12
C ASP A 803 13.56 30.56 -6.41
N THR A 804 13.12 29.84 -5.40
CA THR A 804 12.53 28.48 -5.54
C THR A 804 11.20 28.51 -6.30
N VAL A 805 10.37 29.55 -6.12
CA VAL A 805 9.15 29.75 -6.90
C VAL A 805 9.47 30.06 -8.38
N LEU A 806 10.53 30.85 -8.64
CA LEU A 806 11.02 31.09 -9.99
C LEU A 806 11.53 29.81 -10.67
N ASP A 807 12.26 28.96 -9.94
CA ASP A 807 12.72 27.66 -10.44
C ASP A 807 11.53 26.71 -10.70
N ALA A 808 10.45 26.80 -9.91
CA ALA A 808 9.21 26.07 -10.10
C ALA A 808 8.29 26.66 -11.20
N MET A 809 8.68 27.75 -11.84
CA MET A 809 7.88 28.44 -12.86
C MET A 809 7.67 27.56 -14.10
N THR A 810 8.62 26.68 -14.42
CA THR A 810 8.50 25.69 -15.49
C THR A 810 7.45 24.62 -15.18
N ASP A 811 7.24 24.32 -13.90
CA ASP A 811 6.31 23.27 -13.43
C ASP A 811 4.90 23.83 -13.19
N ASN A 812 4.78 25.11 -12.83
CA ASN A 812 3.53 25.76 -12.51
C ASN A 812 3.56 27.28 -12.77
N GLU A 813 3.63 27.66 -14.05
CA GLU A 813 3.81 29.05 -14.51
C GLU A 813 2.78 30.01 -13.90
N LYS A 814 1.52 29.61 -13.81
CA LYS A 814 0.42 30.47 -13.36
C LYS A 814 0.50 30.78 -11.86
N MET A 815 0.72 29.77 -11.02
CA MET A 815 0.86 29.97 -9.58
C MET A 815 2.14 30.69 -9.21
N SER A 816 3.23 30.40 -9.91
CA SER A 816 4.48 31.12 -9.74
C SER A 816 4.32 32.60 -10.11
N LEU A 817 3.65 32.92 -11.21
CA LEU A 817 3.36 34.31 -11.62
C LEU A 817 2.45 35.02 -10.58
N GLU A 818 1.44 34.34 -10.07
CA GLU A 818 0.52 34.95 -9.09
C GLU A 818 1.20 35.24 -7.74
N VAL A 819 2.14 34.41 -7.31
CA VAL A 819 2.98 34.65 -6.13
C VAL A 819 3.97 35.79 -6.39
N LEU A 820 4.50 35.92 -7.61
CA LEU A 820 5.51 36.91 -7.97
C LEU A 820 4.92 38.27 -8.37
N ASP A 821 3.64 38.35 -8.71
CA ASP A 821 2.96 39.54 -9.23
C ASP A 821 2.82 40.67 -8.19
N ASN A 822 2.86 40.37 -6.88
CA ASN A 822 2.68 41.34 -5.83
C ASN A 822 3.55 41.02 -4.62
N GLU A 823 4.35 42.02 -4.16
CA GLU A 823 5.25 41.88 -3.01
C GLU A 823 4.53 41.48 -1.70
N THR A 824 3.27 41.91 -1.53
CA THR A 824 2.44 41.52 -0.37
C THR A 824 2.07 40.01 -0.46
N LYS A 825 1.71 39.52 -1.64
CA LYS A 825 1.41 38.12 -1.85
C LYS A 825 2.65 37.25 -1.69
N SER A 826 3.79 37.68 -2.25
CA SER A 826 5.09 37.00 -2.10
C SER A 826 5.50 36.83 -0.65
N ARG A 827 5.30 37.88 0.17
CA ARG A 827 5.64 37.85 1.58
C ARG A 827 4.66 36.99 2.41
N ALA A 828 3.37 37.03 2.09
CA ALA A 828 2.37 36.15 2.68
C ALA A 828 2.65 34.66 2.34
N PHE A 829 3.01 34.38 1.11
CA PHE A 829 3.40 33.06 0.65
C PHE A 829 4.64 32.52 1.39
N ALA A 830 5.71 33.35 1.50
CA ALA A 830 6.90 32.98 2.26
C ALA A 830 6.58 32.69 3.74
N LEU A 831 5.64 33.41 4.34
CA LEU A 831 5.21 33.15 5.71
C LEU A 831 4.47 31.83 5.87
N VAL A 832 3.65 31.47 4.88
CA VAL A 832 2.95 30.16 4.85
C VAL A 832 3.97 29.04 4.73
N ILE A 833 4.95 29.13 3.83
CA ILE A 833 6.04 28.15 3.68
C ILE A 833 6.84 28.03 4.99
N LEU A 834 7.17 29.13 5.64
CA LEU A 834 7.88 29.11 6.91
C LEU A 834 7.10 28.37 8.00
N LYS A 835 5.79 28.59 8.10
CA LYS A 835 4.92 27.87 9.03
C LYS A 835 4.86 26.37 8.73
N MET A 836 4.80 25.99 7.47
CA MET A 836 4.84 24.58 7.07
C MET A 836 6.16 23.91 7.48
N LEU A 837 7.29 24.57 7.22
CA LEU A 837 8.62 24.04 7.57
C LEU A 837 8.83 23.95 9.08
N THR A 838 8.38 24.93 9.86
CA THR A 838 8.46 24.88 11.32
C THR A 838 7.56 23.83 11.95
N GLN A 839 6.40 23.55 11.35
CA GLN A 839 5.52 22.44 11.74
C GLN A 839 6.11 21.08 11.37
N GLN A 840 6.75 20.94 10.21
CA GLN A 840 7.43 19.71 9.80
C GLN A 840 8.67 19.42 10.66
N ALA A 841 9.40 20.46 11.08
CA ALA A 841 10.60 20.32 11.90
C ALA A 841 10.31 20.03 13.39
N GLY A 842 9.03 20.03 13.83
CA GLY A 842 8.67 19.81 15.24
C GLY A 842 9.15 20.93 16.19
N LEU A 843 9.53 22.06 15.63
CA LEU A 843 9.97 23.24 16.37
C LEU A 843 8.76 24.09 16.75
N ASP A 844 7.97 23.61 17.68
CA ASP A 844 7.16 24.50 18.50
C ASP A 844 8.14 25.30 19.36
N GLN A 845 8.32 26.57 19.05
CA GLN A 845 9.13 27.46 19.87
C GLN A 845 8.42 27.76 21.20
N GLY A 846 8.48 26.79 22.07
CA GLY A 846 8.34 26.95 23.48
C GLY A 846 9.60 27.65 24.02
N ASN A 847 9.57 28.92 23.98
CA ASN A 847 10.10 29.81 25.01
C ASN A 847 11.60 29.86 25.31
N SER A 848 12.13 30.94 24.85
CA SER A 848 13.18 31.72 25.49
C SER A 848 12.90 32.02 26.96
N GLY A 849 13.87 31.91 27.74
CA GLY A 849 13.99 32.75 28.93
C GLY A 849 14.30 32.04 30.21
N ALA A 850 15.53 31.89 30.48
CA ALA A 850 16.07 32.24 31.81
C ALA A 850 17.55 32.54 31.67
N ALA A 851 17.86 33.71 32.06
CA ALA A 851 19.19 34.25 32.29
C ALA A 851 19.96 33.41 33.33
N VAL A 852 21.19 33.17 33.16
CA VAL A 852 22.39 33.74 33.81
C VAL A 852 23.61 33.22 33.06
#